data_58a58c593702ddfca59f5dccc0b4683f
#
_entry.id   58a58c593702ddfca59f5dccc0b4683f
#
_cell.length_a   1.000
_cell.length_b   1.000
_cell.length_c   1.000
_cell.angle_alpha   90.00
_cell.angle_beta   90.00
_cell.angle_gamma   90.00
#
_symmetry.space_group_name_H-M   'P 1'
#
loop_
_entity.id
_entity.type
_entity.pdbx_description
1 polymer ?
#
loop_
_entity_poly.entity_id
_entity_poly.type
_entity_poly.pdbx_seq_one_letter_code
_entity_poly.pdbx_strand_id
1 'polypeptide(L)'
;MSELNLKAEQKIESVEDFQFEPIKGQPMLNWRGKRPFTSTQFYPAQLKESFGEEVDGWMNKIFWGDNLQVMSHLLKQYRGQVDLIYIDPPYDSKEDYKKTIALRGKKAESSSTSFEEKQYTDIWSNDEYLQFMYERLILMRELLSDNGSIYVHMDEHRSHYIKVLLDEIFGSNCFRREIIWDITVLSGFKVSANNWIRGHDIILYYSKNTSSPFFNKLRQPHSQDYIDMFKGIDENGDRFLIAHGLKRYLKDVINKGKPYGDVWDDLTSYQVLRKQLQDVRDLDKLKEVLSDTKAVQNISDVWDNVMSFQQQPTSAENCGYPTQKPESLLERIIKASTNPDDLVFDCFMGSGTTQAVAMRLGRRFIGADINMGSINTSVRRLCNEVRKLKETIPQIDGVNNFYTGFELWNVNNYDVFRNPVQARELLKEALELQLMPQNSLYDGEKDGRMVKIMPNDLNRIATRVDLNELITGFPREIFDKRKAESPNKPVELITLVCMGHEPDLGANLKLQMKEEGYNIDVEVVDILRDKVNLEFRRDSEADVQIEGDRLVIREFFPMNLLQKLSLEKTNVEEWRELVDSIKIDFNFDGAVFSPTFIDIPEGKDMVKGSYKIPADAGTIKVKITDLLSESCEVTINA
;
A
#
# COMPACT_ATOMS: atom_id res chain seq x y z
N MET A 1 27.12 33.53 -26.59
CA MET A 1 25.95 33.87 -25.79
C MET A 1 24.98 32.76 -26.02
N SER A 2 24.93 31.84 -25.07
CA SER A 2 24.12 30.65 -25.10
C SER A 2 22.68 31.02 -24.72
N GLU A 3 21.76 30.75 -25.60
CA GLU A 3 20.32 30.79 -25.30
C GLU A 3 20.02 29.70 -24.25
N LEU A 4 19.85 30.11 -23.02
CA LEU A 4 19.17 29.34 -22.00
C LEU A 4 17.70 29.22 -22.45
N ASN A 5 17.32 28.10 -23.03
CA ASN A 5 15.93 27.71 -23.15
C ASN A 5 15.37 27.45 -21.76
N LEU A 6 14.83 28.48 -21.14
CA LEU A 6 13.85 28.37 -20.08
C LEU A 6 12.61 27.71 -20.72
N LYS A 7 12.52 26.38 -20.62
CA LYS A 7 11.22 25.71 -20.74
C LYS A 7 10.35 26.27 -19.63
N ALA A 8 9.40 27.14 -20.00
CA ALA A 8 8.33 27.51 -19.11
C ALA A 8 7.73 26.20 -18.56
N GLU A 9 7.75 26.05 -17.23
CA GLU A 9 6.99 25.01 -16.56
C GLU A 9 5.52 25.26 -16.91
N GLN A 10 5.02 24.54 -17.90
CA GLN A 10 3.59 24.46 -18.15
C GLN A 10 3.00 23.79 -16.89
N LYS A 11 2.22 24.57 -16.17
CA LYS A 11 1.45 24.10 -15.03
C LYS A 11 0.45 23.10 -15.60
N ILE A 12 0.74 21.82 -15.49
CA ILE A 12 -0.13 20.75 -15.96
C ILE A 12 -1.33 20.71 -15.02
N GLU A 13 -2.51 20.99 -15.56
CA GLU A 13 -3.76 21.10 -14.80
C GLU A 13 -4.44 19.75 -14.63
N SER A 14 -4.26 18.83 -15.59
CA SER A 14 -4.81 17.46 -15.55
C SER A 14 -3.73 16.39 -15.64
N VAL A 15 -3.98 15.23 -15.00
CA VAL A 15 -3.14 14.03 -15.13
C VAL A 15 -3.22 13.45 -16.55
N GLU A 16 -4.33 13.64 -17.24
CA GLU A 16 -4.52 13.17 -18.61
C GLU A 16 -3.58 13.86 -19.61
N ASP A 17 -3.13 15.08 -19.29
CA ASP A 17 -2.17 15.84 -20.11
C ASP A 17 -0.72 15.36 -19.97
N PHE A 18 -0.43 14.52 -18.97
CA PHE A 18 0.89 13.93 -18.82
C PHE A 18 1.19 12.99 -19.98
N GLN A 19 2.17 13.34 -20.78
CA GLN A 19 2.77 12.42 -21.73
C GLN A 19 3.92 11.69 -21.04
N PHE A 20 3.86 10.37 -20.98
CA PHE A 20 4.92 9.55 -20.42
C PHE A 20 6.14 9.54 -21.32
N GLU A 21 7.32 9.43 -20.72
CA GLU A 21 8.54 9.28 -21.50
C GLU A 21 8.46 8.05 -22.42
N PRO A 22 8.94 8.17 -23.68
CA PRO A 22 9.00 7.02 -24.57
C PRO A 22 9.76 5.84 -23.95
N ILE A 23 9.30 4.65 -24.24
CA ILE A 23 9.95 3.40 -23.83
C ILE A 23 11.33 3.33 -24.50
N LYS A 24 12.37 3.08 -23.71
CA LYS A 24 13.79 3.20 -24.16
C LYS A 24 14.38 1.89 -24.67
N GLY A 25 13.69 0.76 -24.45
CA GLY A 25 14.35 -0.53 -24.46
C GLY A 25 14.23 -1.39 -25.70
N GLN A 26 15.27 -2.14 -25.95
CA GLN A 26 15.33 -3.39 -26.69
C GLN A 26 16.16 -4.38 -25.87
N PRO A 27 15.73 -5.64 -25.72
CA PRO A 27 14.62 -6.31 -26.39
C PRO A 27 13.24 -5.86 -25.92
N MET A 28 12.22 -6.11 -26.72
CA MET A 28 10.81 -5.87 -26.40
C MET A 28 10.10 -7.21 -26.26
N LEU A 29 9.26 -7.34 -25.21
CA LEU A 29 8.38 -8.47 -25.07
C LEU A 29 7.05 -8.20 -25.79
N ASN A 30 6.60 -9.18 -26.58
CA ASN A 30 5.32 -9.08 -27.28
C ASN A 30 4.39 -10.21 -26.85
N TRP A 31 3.12 -9.90 -26.59
CA TRP A 31 2.06 -10.85 -26.26
C TRP A 31 0.77 -10.47 -26.97
N ARG A 32 -0.17 -11.41 -27.02
CA ARG A 32 -1.47 -11.16 -27.64
C ARG A 32 -2.25 -10.11 -26.83
N GLY A 33 -2.67 -9.04 -27.50
CA GLY A 33 -3.41 -7.97 -26.83
C GLY A 33 -2.55 -6.92 -26.12
N LYS A 34 -1.21 -6.91 -26.33
CA LYS A 34 -0.36 -5.83 -25.83
C LYS A 34 -0.86 -4.47 -26.31
N ARG A 35 -1.14 -3.59 -25.37
CA ARG A 35 -1.62 -2.23 -25.64
C ARG A 35 -0.58 -1.23 -25.18
N PRO A 36 -0.30 -0.19 -25.98
CA PRO A 36 0.52 0.94 -25.52
C PRO A 36 -0.14 1.59 -24.30
N PHE A 37 0.67 2.03 -23.36
CA PHE A 37 0.21 2.79 -22.20
C PHE A 37 1.02 4.09 -22.15
N THR A 38 0.42 5.18 -22.62
CA THR A 38 1.09 6.47 -22.86
C THR A 38 0.53 7.59 -22.00
N SER A 39 -0.64 7.39 -21.41
CA SER A 39 -1.32 8.31 -20.49
C SER A 39 -2.24 7.53 -19.56
N THR A 40 -2.73 8.17 -18.52
CA THR A 40 -3.67 7.60 -17.57
C THR A 40 -4.71 8.64 -17.18
N GLN A 41 -5.85 8.18 -16.64
CA GLN A 41 -6.90 9.04 -16.11
C GLN A 41 -6.57 9.43 -14.67
N PHE A 42 -7.04 10.59 -14.22
CA PHE A 42 -6.94 11.00 -12.84
C PHE A 42 -8.02 10.34 -11.99
N TYR A 43 -7.61 9.82 -10.85
CA TYR A 43 -8.50 9.26 -9.82
C TYR A 43 -8.31 10.05 -8.54
N PRO A 44 -9.29 10.86 -8.08
CA PRO A 44 -9.15 11.61 -6.84
C PRO A 44 -9.05 10.67 -5.64
N ALA A 45 -8.36 11.10 -4.59
CA ALA A 45 -8.30 10.37 -3.34
C ALA A 45 -9.16 11.06 -2.28
N GLN A 46 -9.84 10.26 -1.45
CA GLN A 46 -10.63 10.73 -0.31
C GLN A 46 -9.93 10.36 0.99
N LEU A 47 -9.63 11.34 1.83
CA LEU A 47 -9.10 11.09 3.17
C LEU A 47 -10.17 10.43 4.04
N LYS A 48 -9.81 9.30 4.65
CA LYS A 48 -10.70 8.50 5.52
C LYS A 48 -10.33 8.61 6.99
N GLU A 49 -9.07 8.39 7.29
CA GLU A 49 -8.56 8.34 8.66
C GLU A 49 -7.21 9.07 8.73
N SER A 50 -6.94 9.73 9.85
CA SER A 50 -5.67 10.38 10.13
C SER A 50 -5.14 9.93 11.49
N PHE A 51 -3.87 9.57 11.57
CA PHE A 51 -3.22 9.02 12.76
C PHE A 51 -1.98 9.82 13.12
N GLY A 52 -1.90 10.28 14.37
CA GLY A 52 -0.75 11.02 14.87
C GLY A 52 -0.69 12.44 14.34
N GLU A 53 0.50 13.01 14.36
CA GLU A 53 0.75 14.41 14.01
C GLU A 53 1.71 14.52 12.83
N GLU A 54 1.60 15.62 12.12
CA GLU A 54 2.51 15.98 11.03
C GLU A 54 3.92 16.24 11.58
N VAL A 55 4.93 15.76 10.88
CA VAL A 55 6.34 15.98 11.19
C VAL A 55 7.00 16.67 10.00
N ASP A 56 7.53 17.86 10.19
CA ASP A 56 8.19 18.67 9.15
C ASP A 56 7.36 18.87 7.87
N GLY A 57 6.05 19.11 8.01
CA GLY A 57 5.16 19.30 6.88
C GLY A 57 4.80 18.00 6.15
N TRP A 58 5.05 16.82 6.78
CA TRP A 58 4.80 15.54 6.18
C TRP A 58 3.91 14.63 7.02
N MET A 59 2.89 14.04 6.37
CA MET A 59 2.13 12.90 6.83
C MET A 59 2.35 11.76 5.84
N ASN A 60 2.74 10.59 6.33
CA ASN A 60 2.83 9.40 5.48
C ASN A 60 1.46 9.03 4.94
N LYS A 61 1.41 8.28 3.84
CA LYS A 61 0.14 8.00 3.18
C LYS A 61 -0.04 6.52 2.90
N ILE A 62 -1.23 6.02 3.21
CA ILE A 62 -1.69 4.68 2.86
C ILE A 62 -2.92 4.86 1.97
N PHE A 63 -2.95 4.16 0.84
CA PHE A 63 -4.07 4.21 -0.09
C PHE A 63 -4.75 2.85 -0.18
N TRP A 64 -6.06 2.86 0.02
CA TRP A 64 -6.91 1.72 -0.30
C TRP A 64 -7.48 1.89 -1.70
N GLY A 65 -7.06 1.03 -2.63
CA GLY A 65 -7.52 1.09 -4.02
C GLY A 65 -6.62 0.29 -4.96
N ASP A 66 -7.05 0.18 -6.23
CA ASP A 66 -6.20 -0.38 -7.28
C ASP A 66 -4.94 0.47 -7.46
N ASN A 67 -3.78 -0.17 -7.49
CA ASN A 67 -2.51 0.54 -7.50
C ASN A 67 -2.24 1.34 -8.78
N LEU A 68 -2.83 0.98 -9.92
CA LEU A 68 -2.76 1.80 -11.13
C LEU A 68 -3.50 3.13 -10.90
N GLN A 69 -4.69 3.08 -10.31
CA GLN A 69 -5.49 4.27 -9.99
C GLN A 69 -4.82 5.14 -8.91
N VAL A 70 -4.25 4.49 -7.88
CA VAL A 70 -3.48 5.19 -6.84
C VAL A 70 -2.25 5.88 -7.44
N MET A 71 -1.46 5.19 -8.26
CA MET A 71 -0.31 5.80 -8.92
C MET A 71 -0.70 6.94 -9.86
N SER A 72 -1.83 6.81 -10.55
CA SER A 72 -2.39 7.89 -11.40
C SER A 72 -2.73 9.13 -10.57
N HIS A 73 -3.31 8.96 -9.36
CA HIS A 73 -3.51 10.05 -8.41
C HIS A 73 -2.18 10.68 -7.97
N LEU A 74 -1.20 9.84 -7.64
CA LEU A 74 0.09 10.30 -7.13
C LEU A 74 0.92 11.08 -8.16
N LEU A 75 0.74 10.85 -9.46
CA LEU A 75 1.46 11.57 -10.52
C LEU A 75 1.33 13.09 -10.41
N LYS A 76 0.18 13.58 -9.97
CA LYS A 76 -0.08 15.03 -9.86
C LYS A 76 0.87 15.72 -8.87
N GLN A 77 1.28 15.02 -7.80
CA GLN A 77 2.10 15.58 -6.72
C GLN A 77 3.51 14.99 -6.65
N TYR A 78 3.66 13.71 -7.00
CA TYR A 78 4.87 12.93 -6.70
C TYR A 78 5.62 12.46 -7.95
N ARG A 79 5.27 12.94 -9.15
CA ARG A 79 6.01 12.62 -10.38
C ARG A 79 7.48 13.03 -10.22
N GLY A 80 8.38 12.07 -10.39
CA GLY A 80 9.82 12.30 -10.27
C GLY A 80 10.33 12.56 -8.85
N GLN A 81 9.58 12.17 -7.80
CA GLN A 81 9.94 12.48 -6.41
C GLN A 81 10.18 11.26 -5.52
N VAL A 82 9.86 10.07 -5.99
CA VAL A 82 10.02 8.83 -5.21
C VAL A 82 11.45 8.33 -5.33
N ASP A 83 12.15 8.15 -4.20
CA ASP A 83 13.57 7.76 -4.20
C ASP A 83 13.76 6.25 -4.25
N LEU A 84 12.84 5.49 -3.66
CA LEU A 84 12.86 4.04 -3.67
C LEU A 84 11.46 3.48 -3.90
N ILE A 85 11.35 2.57 -4.86
CA ILE A 85 10.19 1.70 -5.01
C ILE A 85 10.62 0.27 -4.72
N TYR A 86 9.90 -0.39 -3.81
CA TYR A 86 9.96 -1.83 -3.62
C TYR A 86 8.60 -2.41 -3.87
N ILE A 87 8.51 -3.49 -4.63
CA ILE A 87 7.26 -4.21 -4.86
C ILE A 87 7.46 -5.72 -4.78
N ASP A 88 6.43 -6.39 -4.26
CA ASP A 88 6.28 -7.83 -4.20
C ASP A 88 4.91 -8.18 -4.84
N PRO A 89 4.81 -8.11 -6.19
CA PRO A 89 3.55 -8.30 -6.89
C PRO A 89 3.09 -9.76 -6.85
N PRO A 90 1.83 -10.06 -7.15
CA PRO A 90 1.36 -11.44 -7.34
C PRO A 90 2.24 -12.20 -8.34
N TYR A 91 2.54 -13.49 -8.05
CA TYR A 91 3.45 -14.29 -8.88
C TYR A 91 2.76 -15.15 -9.93
N ASP A 92 1.42 -15.11 -10.00
CA ASP A 92 0.60 -16.04 -10.79
C ASP A 92 0.83 -17.52 -10.36
N SER A 93 0.94 -17.71 -9.06
CA SER A 93 1.19 -19.02 -8.44
C SER A 93 0.02 -20.00 -8.64
N LYS A 94 -1.14 -19.51 -9.09
CA LYS A 94 -2.43 -20.22 -9.20
C LYS A 94 -2.95 -20.73 -7.86
N GLU A 95 -2.51 -20.14 -6.78
CA GLU A 95 -2.93 -20.45 -5.42
C GLU A 95 -3.88 -19.38 -4.87
N ASP A 96 -4.79 -19.80 -4.02
CA ASP A 96 -5.59 -18.90 -3.18
C ASP A 96 -4.83 -18.63 -1.89
N TYR A 97 -4.43 -17.39 -1.68
CA TYR A 97 -3.78 -17.00 -0.44
C TYR A 97 -4.81 -16.78 0.65
N LYS A 98 -4.68 -17.52 1.75
CA LYS A 98 -5.60 -17.53 2.86
C LYS A 98 -4.93 -17.08 4.15
N LYS A 99 -5.62 -16.25 4.91
CA LYS A 99 -5.21 -15.85 6.26
C LYS A 99 -5.89 -16.74 7.28
N THR A 100 -5.13 -17.31 8.19
CA THR A 100 -5.69 -18.04 9.34
C THR A 100 -6.16 -17.04 10.38
N ILE A 101 -7.45 -17.08 10.71
CA ILE A 101 -8.08 -16.23 11.71
C ILE A 101 -8.43 -17.09 12.92
N ALA A 102 -7.99 -16.66 14.11
CA ALA A 102 -8.29 -17.32 15.37
C ALA A 102 -9.07 -16.38 16.29
N LEU A 103 -10.07 -16.89 16.97
CA LEU A 103 -10.84 -16.15 17.97
C LEU A 103 -9.91 -15.70 19.12
N ARG A 104 -10.17 -14.51 19.67
CA ARG A 104 -9.47 -13.96 20.82
C ARG A 104 -9.85 -14.71 22.11
N GLY A 105 -9.06 -14.60 23.15
CA GLY A 105 -9.37 -15.13 24.48
C GLY A 105 -9.23 -16.64 24.68
N LYS A 106 -9.37 -17.47 23.67
CA LYS A 106 -9.34 -18.93 23.80
C LYS A 106 -7.91 -19.49 23.79
N LYS A 107 -7.63 -20.43 24.73
CA LYS A 107 -6.43 -21.26 24.63
C LYS A 107 -6.57 -22.19 23.43
N ALA A 108 -5.58 -22.21 22.54
CA ALA A 108 -5.57 -23.05 21.35
C ALA A 108 -5.39 -24.53 21.73
N GLU A 109 -6.44 -25.18 22.16
CA GLU A 109 -6.47 -26.63 22.45
C GLU A 109 -7.23 -27.44 21.38
N SER A 110 -7.87 -26.78 20.42
CA SER A 110 -8.54 -27.48 19.29
C SER A 110 -8.46 -26.68 17.99
N SER A 111 -8.33 -27.38 16.88
CA SER A 111 -8.39 -26.83 15.51
C SER A 111 -9.72 -26.14 15.18
N SER A 112 -10.71 -26.18 16.07
CA SER A 112 -12.05 -25.63 15.87
C SER A 112 -12.19 -24.14 16.19
N THR A 113 -11.11 -23.47 16.65
CA THR A 113 -11.14 -22.03 17.00
C THR A 113 -10.46 -21.13 15.96
N SER A 114 -9.98 -21.71 14.88
CA SER A 114 -9.38 -20.97 13.77
C SER A 114 -10.01 -21.36 12.44
N PHE A 115 -10.13 -20.39 11.55
CA PHE A 115 -10.64 -20.61 10.19
C PHE A 115 -9.80 -19.83 9.18
N GLU A 116 -9.91 -20.22 7.90
CA GLU A 116 -9.15 -19.59 6.82
C GLU A 116 -10.01 -18.60 6.06
N GLU A 117 -9.50 -17.42 5.82
CA GLU A 117 -10.12 -16.43 4.96
C GLU A 117 -9.26 -16.16 3.74
N LYS A 118 -9.90 -16.20 2.56
CA LYS A 118 -9.25 -15.90 1.28
C LYS A 118 -8.96 -14.41 1.20
N GLN A 119 -7.68 -14.05 1.03
CA GLN A 119 -7.25 -12.66 0.89
C GLN A 119 -7.27 -12.22 -0.57
N TYR A 120 -6.72 -13.01 -1.46
CA TYR A 120 -6.76 -12.76 -2.90
C TYR A 120 -6.52 -14.05 -3.70
N THR A 121 -6.92 -14.02 -4.98
CA THR A 121 -6.71 -15.11 -5.93
C THR A 121 -5.59 -14.70 -6.88
N ASP A 122 -4.56 -15.53 -6.98
CA ASP A 122 -3.42 -15.33 -7.88
C ASP A 122 -3.58 -16.20 -9.14
N ILE A 123 -4.67 -15.94 -9.90
CA ILE A 123 -4.99 -16.65 -11.14
C ILE A 123 -5.10 -15.64 -12.27
N TRP A 124 -4.14 -15.66 -13.17
CA TRP A 124 -4.05 -14.78 -14.32
C TRP A 124 -3.91 -15.57 -15.61
N SER A 125 -4.41 -15.06 -16.74
CA SER A 125 -3.86 -15.46 -18.03
C SER A 125 -2.49 -14.82 -18.21
N ASN A 126 -1.57 -15.51 -18.92
CA ASN A 126 -0.21 -14.98 -19.15
C ASN A 126 -0.21 -13.57 -19.73
N ASP A 127 -1.09 -13.33 -20.69
CA ASP A 127 -1.15 -12.06 -21.42
C ASP A 127 -1.71 -10.93 -20.56
N GLU A 128 -2.70 -11.22 -19.71
CA GLU A 128 -3.28 -10.25 -18.78
C GLU A 128 -2.29 -9.83 -17.70
N TYR A 129 -1.54 -10.79 -17.14
CA TYR A 129 -0.51 -10.49 -16.14
C TYR A 129 0.59 -9.58 -16.70
N LEU A 130 1.04 -9.85 -17.92
CA LEU A 130 2.07 -9.02 -18.56
C LEU A 130 1.57 -7.61 -18.84
N GLN A 131 0.33 -7.45 -19.29
CA GLN A 131 -0.28 -6.12 -19.50
C GLN A 131 -0.46 -5.38 -18.17
N PHE A 132 -0.93 -6.07 -17.13
CA PHE A 132 -1.08 -5.55 -15.77
C PHE A 132 0.24 -4.99 -15.22
N MET A 133 1.32 -5.76 -15.32
CA MET A 133 2.64 -5.31 -14.86
C MET A 133 3.23 -4.22 -15.74
N TYR A 134 3.04 -4.29 -17.06
CA TYR A 134 3.54 -3.31 -18.02
C TYR A 134 3.05 -1.89 -17.71
N GLU A 135 1.75 -1.73 -17.52
CA GLU A 135 1.12 -0.45 -17.21
C GLU A 135 1.63 0.14 -15.88
N ARG A 136 1.74 -0.72 -14.87
CA ARG A 136 2.19 -0.32 -13.53
C ARG A 136 3.67 0.04 -13.46
N LEU A 137 4.52 -0.72 -14.12
CA LEU A 137 5.95 -0.43 -14.19
C LEU A 137 6.26 0.89 -14.92
N ILE A 138 5.44 1.26 -15.92
CA ILE A 138 5.53 2.58 -16.57
C ILE A 138 5.22 3.69 -15.56
N LEU A 139 4.11 3.58 -14.80
CA LEU A 139 3.76 4.58 -13.78
C LEU A 139 4.82 4.67 -12.67
N MET A 140 5.37 3.53 -12.24
CA MET A 140 6.45 3.51 -11.25
C MET A 140 7.69 4.26 -11.77
N ARG A 141 8.05 4.09 -13.04
CA ARG A 141 9.15 4.84 -13.65
C ARG A 141 8.89 6.35 -13.64
N GLU A 142 7.66 6.77 -13.94
CA GLU A 142 7.28 8.19 -13.91
C GLU A 142 7.33 8.78 -12.49
N LEU A 143 6.98 8.01 -11.47
CA LEU A 143 7.03 8.43 -10.07
C LEU A 143 8.47 8.53 -9.52
N LEU A 144 9.41 7.68 -10.00
CA LEU A 144 10.79 7.66 -9.52
C LEU A 144 11.51 8.99 -9.75
N SER A 145 12.29 9.42 -8.77
CA SER A 145 13.26 10.51 -8.89
C SER A 145 14.40 10.14 -9.83
N ASP A 146 15.15 11.10 -10.33
CA ASP A 146 16.24 10.85 -11.30
C ASP A 146 17.34 9.93 -10.75
N ASN A 147 17.55 9.95 -9.43
CA ASN A 147 18.49 9.07 -8.73
C ASN A 147 17.82 7.86 -8.09
N GLY A 148 16.51 7.73 -8.28
CA GLY A 148 15.68 6.71 -7.66
C GLY A 148 15.94 5.31 -8.18
N SER A 149 15.55 4.35 -7.36
CA SER A 149 15.74 2.91 -7.58
C SER A 149 14.45 2.13 -7.43
N ILE A 150 14.32 1.05 -8.20
CA ILE A 150 13.22 0.10 -8.06
C ILE A 150 13.76 -1.31 -7.82
N TYR A 151 13.14 -2.01 -6.86
CA TYR A 151 13.36 -3.42 -6.57
C TYR A 151 12.07 -4.18 -6.80
N VAL A 152 12.11 -5.16 -7.68
CA VAL A 152 10.96 -6.02 -8.01
C VAL A 152 11.26 -7.43 -7.54
N HIS A 153 10.56 -7.86 -6.51
CA HIS A 153 10.70 -9.18 -5.91
C HIS A 153 9.82 -10.17 -6.68
N MET A 154 10.39 -11.26 -7.14
CA MET A 154 9.72 -12.24 -7.99
C MET A 154 10.15 -13.66 -7.62
N ASP A 155 9.30 -14.61 -7.96
CA ASP A 155 9.65 -16.03 -7.99
C ASP A 155 10.21 -16.47 -9.36
N GLU A 156 10.53 -17.76 -9.48
CA GLU A 156 11.07 -18.34 -10.71
C GLU A 156 10.06 -18.37 -11.88
N HIS A 157 8.74 -18.27 -11.63
CA HIS A 157 7.75 -18.42 -12.68
C HIS A 157 7.69 -17.22 -13.62
N ARG A 158 7.86 -16.01 -13.09
CA ARG A 158 7.63 -14.76 -13.82
C ARG A 158 8.84 -13.83 -13.91
N SER A 159 9.87 -14.05 -13.12
CA SER A 159 11.04 -13.15 -13.04
C SER A 159 11.66 -12.83 -14.39
N HIS A 160 11.79 -13.82 -15.27
CA HIS A 160 12.43 -13.63 -16.59
C HIS A 160 11.60 -12.72 -17.51
N TYR A 161 10.26 -12.84 -17.50
CA TYR A 161 9.40 -11.96 -18.30
C TYR A 161 9.41 -10.53 -17.74
N ILE A 162 9.36 -10.40 -16.42
CA ILE A 162 9.44 -9.09 -15.76
C ILE A 162 10.79 -8.43 -16.00
N LYS A 163 11.89 -9.21 -16.03
CA LYS A 163 13.23 -8.70 -16.41
C LYS A 163 13.21 -8.08 -17.79
N VAL A 164 12.59 -8.73 -18.78
CA VAL A 164 12.49 -8.20 -20.15
C VAL A 164 11.59 -6.96 -20.20
N LEU A 165 10.46 -6.92 -19.45
CA LEU A 165 9.63 -5.73 -19.35
C LEU A 165 10.38 -4.55 -18.72
N LEU A 166 11.16 -4.79 -17.67
CA LEU A 166 12.00 -3.75 -17.06
C LEU A 166 13.08 -3.24 -18.03
N ASP A 167 13.70 -4.13 -18.82
CA ASP A 167 14.63 -3.72 -19.87
C ASP A 167 13.95 -2.86 -20.95
N GLU A 168 12.71 -3.23 -21.34
CA GLU A 168 11.92 -2.46 -22.30
C GLU A 168 11.58 -1.07 -21.77
N ILE A 169 11.15 -0.98 -20.51
CA ILE A 169 10.61 0.25 -19.90
C ILE A 169 11.74 1.18 -19.43
N PHE A 170 12.71 0.67 -18.67
CA PHE A 170 13.79 1.46 -18.07
C PHE A 170 15.04 1.54 -18.97
N GLY A 171 15.20 0.56 -19.86
CA GLY A 171 16.40 0.34 -20.64
C GLY A 171 17.36 -0.65 -19.95
N SER A 172 17.96 -1.55 -20.74
CA SER A 172 18.88 -2.58 -20.22
C SER A 172 20.10 -2.00 -19.48
N ASN A 173 20.52 -0.79 -19.84
CA ASN A 173 21.64 -0.09 -19.17
C ASN A 173 21.28 0.40 -17.76
N CYS A 174 19.99 0.43 -17.40
CA CYS A 174 19.51 0.78 -16.06
C CYS A 174 19.43 -0.43 -15.13
N PHE A 175 19.61 -1.64 -15.65
CA PHE A 175 19.75 -2.85 -14.84
C PHE A 175 21.02 -2.79 -13.99
N ARG A 176 20.86 -3.00 -12.69
CA ARG A 176 21.96 -2.94 -11.73
C ARG A 176 22.38 -4.33 -11.27
N ARG A 177 21.41 -5.12 -10.79
CA ARG A 177 21.64 -6.47 -10.28
C ARG A 177 20.40 -7.33 -10.32
N GLU A 178 20.63 -8.62 -10.45
CA GLU A 178 19.74 -9.67 -9.99
C GLU A 178 20.28 -10.14 -8.64
N ILE A 179 19.45 -9.99 -7.60
CA ILE A 179 19.77 -10.38 -6.24
C ILE A 179 19.09 -11.71 -5.99
N ILE A 180 19.84 -12.69 -5.53
CA ILE A 180 19.34 -14.00 -5.15
C ILE A 180 19.16 -14.00 -3.63
N TRP A 181 17.92 -14.11 -3.19
CA TRP A 181 17.62 -14.29 -1.78
C TRP A 181 17.36 -15.76 -1.48
N ASP A 182 18.27 -16.35 -0.69
CA ASP A 182 18.15 -17.75 -0.26
C ASP A 182 17.04 -17.90 0.76
N ILE A 183 15.98 -18.67 0.38
CA ILE A 183 14.84 -19.01 1.22
C ILE A 183 14.82 -20.48 1.59
N THR A 184 15.92 -21.18 1.46
CA THR A 184 15.99 -22.64 1.48
C THR A 184 15.37 -23.26 2.73
N VAL A 185 14.22 -23.91 2.56
CA VAL A 185 13.64 -24.85 3.50
C VAL A 185 13.61 -26.22 2.83
N LEU A 186 14.62 -27.04 3.09
CA LEU A 186 14.67 -28.41 2.60
C LEU A 186 13.88 -29.32 3.55
N SER A 187 12.54 -29.16 3.64
CA SER A 187 11.71 -29.98 4.54
C SER A 187 10.32 -30.22 3.96
N GLY A 188 9.66 -31.26 4.48
CA GLY A 188 8.29 -31.59 4.13
C GLY A 188 8.10 -32.19 2.73
N PHE A 189 6.95 -31.96 2.11
CA PHE A 189 6.58 -32.50 0.79
C PHE A 189 7.51 -32.10 -0.35
N LYS A 190 8.22 -30.99 -0.20
CA LYS A 190 9.17 -30.50 -1.22
C LYS A 190 10.33 -31.46 -1.45
N VAL A 191 10.71 -32.25 -0.43
CA VAL A 191 11.82 -33.24 -0.55
C VAL A 191 11.46 -34.43 -1.45
N SER A 192 10.16 -34.71 -1.65
CA SER A 192 9.68 -35.79 -2.52
C SER A 192 9.47 -35.39 -3.99
N ALA A 193 9.77 -34.15 -4.36
CA ALA A 193 9.63 -33.69 -5.72
C ALA A 193 10.64 -34.36 -6.67
N ASN A 194 10.20 -34.75 -7.85
CA ASN A 194 11.05 -35.28 -8.92
C ASN A 194 11.75 -34.17 -9.73
N ASN A 195 12.10 -33.06 -9.06
CA ASN A 195 12.77 -31.89 -9.65
C ASN A 195 13.64 -31.22 -8.61
N TRP A 196 14.49 -30.27 -9.05
CA TRP A 196 15.24 -29.40 -8.16
C TRP A 196 14.27 -28.61 -7.26
N ILE A 197 14.57 -28.57 -5.98
CA ILE A 197 13.75 -27.85 -5.00
C ILE A 197 14.07 -26.36 -5.10
N ARG A 198 13.04 -25.50 -5.20
CA ARG A 198 13.20 -24.05 -5.13
C ARG A 198 13.85 -23.66 -3.81
N GLY A 199 14.99 -23.00 -3.89
CA GLY A 199 15.78 -22.56 -2.74
C GLY A 199 15.91 -21.04 -2.63
N HIS A 200 15.41 -20.26 -3.59
CA HIS A 200 15.60 -18.82 -3.60
C HIS A 200 14.45 -18.08 -4.27
N ASP A 201 14.37 -16.80 -3.97
CA ASP A 201 13.62 -15.80 -4.71
C ASP A 201 14.58 -14.84 -5.41
N ILE A 202 14.08 -14.13 -6.41
CA ILE A 202 14.83 -13.21 -7.25
C ILE A 202 14.35 -11.80 -6.98
N ILE A 203 15.28 -10.85 -6.77
CA ILE A 203 14.96 -9.44 -6.65
C ILE A 203 15.68 -8.70 -7.77
N LEU A 204 14.93 -8.14 -8.72
CA LEU A 204 15.45 -7.37 -9.83
C LEU A 204 15.66 -5.93 -9.42
N TYR A 205 16.91 -5.46 -9.45
CA TYR A 205 17.28 -4.11 -9.07
C TYR A 205 17.60 -3.25 -10.29
N TYR A 206 16.86 -2.17 -10.46
CA TYR A 206 17.02 -1.15 -11.50
C TYR A 206 17.15 0.25 -10.89
N SER A 207 17.84 1.13 -11.59
CA SER A 207 17.78 2.57 -11.36
C SER A 207 16.98 3.27 -12.46
N LYS A 208 16.41 4.44 -12.19
CA LYS A 208 15.72 5.22 -13.23
C LYS A 208 16.65 5.63 -14.35
N ASN A 209 17.84 6.12 -14.03
CA ASN A 209 18.85 6.60 -14.97
C ASN A 209 20.16 5.83 -14.88
N THR A 210 20.94 5.85 -15.97
CA THR A 210 22.23 5.13 -16.05
C THR A 210 23.35 5.83 -15.28
N SER A 211 23.27 7.14 -15.12
CA SER A 211 24.40 7.99 -14.80
C SER A 211 24.77 8.10 -13.32
N SER A 212 23.83 7.91 -12.39
CA SER A 212 24.15 7.99 -10.94
C SER A 212 23.00 7.51 -10.07
N PRO A 213 22.77 6.19 -9.91
CA PRO A 213 21.84 5.76 -8.87
C PRO A 213 22.45 6.11 -7.51
N PHE A 214 21.62 6.58 -6.61
CA PHE A 214 22.00 6.66 -5.21
C PHE A 214 22.19 5.24 -4.66
N PHE A 215 23.33 4.97 -4.04
CA PHE A 215 23.60 3.67 -3.44
C PHE A 215 24.59 3.77 -2.28
N ASN A 216 24.14 3.48 -1.08
CA ASN A 216 24.96 3.34 0.12
C ASN A 216 25.66 1.99 0.11
N LYS A 217 26.99 1.98 0.15
CA LYS A 217 27.79 0.76 0.20
C LYS A 217 27.70 0.13 1.59
N LEU A 218 26.70 -0.68 1.80
CA LEU A 218 26.58 -1.47 3.02
C LEU A 218 27.73 -2.47 3.12
N ARG A 219 28.17 -2.75 4.34
CA ARG A 219 29.27 -3.66 4.62
C ARG A 219 28.91 -4.57 5.78
N GLN A 220 29.36 -5.82 5.68
CA GLN A 220 29.22 -6.82 6.73
C GLN A 220 30.59 -7.07 7.38
N PRO A 221 30.64 -7.53 8.63
CA PRO A 221 31.88 -7.98 9.26
C PRO A 221 32.57 -9.05 8.43
N HIS A 222 33.88 -9.14 8.53
CA HIS A 222 34.60 -10.27 7.95
C HIS A 222 34.33 -11.55 8.73
N SER A 223 34.23 -12.69 8.04
CA SER A 223 34.12 -14.00 8.69
C SER A 223 35.34 -14.30 9.54
N GLN A 224 35.19 -15.10 10.60
CA GLN A 224 36.30 -15.51 11.46
C GLN A 224 37.38 -16.22 10.67
N ASP A 225 36.99 -17.09 9.72
CA ASP A 225 37.95 -17.77 8.84
C ASP A 225 38.84 -16.79 8.06
N TYR A 226 38.27 -15.69 7.56
CA TYR A 226 39.03 -14.65 6.86
C TYR A 226 39.97 -13.91 7.83
N ILE A 227 39.52 -13.59 9.04
CA ILE A 227 40.36 -12.98 10.10
C ILE A 227 41.51 -13.90 10.47
N ASP A 228 41.29 -15.21 10.54
CA ASP A 228 42.28 -16.22 10.88
C ASP A 228 43.32 -16.47 9.79
N MET A 229 43.05 -16.01 8.55
CA MET A 229 44.07 -16.00 7.49
C MET A 229 45.22 -15.02 7.75
N PHE A 230 45.03 -14.01 8.64
CA PHE A 230 46.07 -13.03 8.99
C PHE A 230 47.00 -13.61 10.06
N LYS A 231 47.84 -14.54 9.67
CA LYS A 231 48.74 -15.29 10.56
C LYS A 231 50.13 -14.65 10.76
N GLY A 232 50.55 -13.75 9.87
CA GLY A 232 51.80 -13.03 10.00
C GLY A 232 51.72 -11.98 11.09
N ILE A 233 52.78 -11.80 11.88
CA ILE A 233 52.91 -10.73 12.87
C ILE A 233 54.18 -9.95 12.49
N ASP A 234 54.11 -8.62 12.42
CA ASP A 234 55.26 -7.77 12.16
C ASP A 234 55.98 -7.35 13.45
N GLU A 235 57.02 -6.52 13.28
CA GLU A 235 57.84 -6.03 14.40
C GLU A 235 57.05 -5.17 15.42
N ASN A 236 55.87 -4.64 15.02
CA ASN A 236 55.00 -3.82 15.85
C ASN A 236 53.88 -4.64 16.51
N GLY A 237 53.82 -5.95 16.26
CA GLY A 237 52.76 -6.84 16.74
C GLY A 237 51.50 -6.85 15.88
N ASP A 238 51.49 -6.15 14.71
CA ASP A 238 50.32 -6.07 13.85
C ASP A 238 50.19 -7.36 12.99
N ARG A 239 48.97 -7.93 13.04
CA ARG A 239 48.66 -9.12 12.21
C ARG A 239 48.53 -8.76 10.74
N PHE A 240 49.16 -9.56 9.86
CA PHE A 240 49.08 -9.39 8.42
C PHE A 240 48.94 -10.72 7.67
N LEU A 241 48.47 -10.64 6.42
CA LEU A 241 48.55 -11.71 5.43
C LEU A 241 49.31 -11.19 4.18
N ILE A 242 49.94 -12.10 3.44
CA ILE A 242 50.58 -11.77 2.14
C ILE A 242 49.56 -12.10 1.05
N ALA A 243 49.13 -11.08 0.30
CA ALA A 243 48.25 -11.21 -0.85
C ALA A 243 48.93 -10.55 -2.05
N HIS A 244 49.07 -11.28 -3.15
CA HIS A 244 49.75 -10.80 -4.38
C HIS A 244 51.14 -10.18 -4.12
N GLY A 245 51.90 -10.75 -3.18
CA GLY A 245 53.23 -10.27 -2.81
C GLY A 245 53.29 -9.04 -1.93
N LEU A 246 52.15 -8.48 -1.50
CA LEU A 246 52.07 -7.32 -0.61
C LEU A 246 51.52 -7.72 0.77
N LYS A 247 52.05 -7.07 1.82
CA LYS A 247 51.50 -7.20 3.20
C LYS A 247 50.22 -6.43 3.28
N ARG A 248 49.14 -7.13 3.69
CA ARG A 248 47.84 -6.56 4.01
C ARG A 248 47.60 -6.72 5.50
N TYR A 249 47.39 -5.62 6.20
CA TYR A 249 47.24 -5.65 7.66
C TYR A 249 45.78 -5.83 8.11
N LEU A 250 45.55 -6.64 9.14
CA LEU A 250 44.23 -6.90 9.68
C LEU A 250 43.58 -5.60 10.18
N LYS A 251 44.30 -4.73 10.87
CA LYS A 251 43.82 -3.43 11.36
C LYS A 251 43.24 -2.53 10.26
N ASP A 252 43.77 -2.62 9.03
CA ASP A 252 43.29 -1.81 7.89
C ASP A 252 42.03 -2.36 7.25
N VAL A 253 41.69 -3.61 7.54
CA VAL A 253 40.61 -4.36 6.89
C VAL A 253 39.44 -4.58 7.84
N ILE A 254 39.72 -4.89 9.13
CA ILE A 254 38.69 -5.32 10.08
C ILE A 254 37.62 -4.28 10.28
N ASN A 255 37.98 -3.00 10.37
CA ASN A 255 37.07 -1.89 10.55
C ASN A 255 36.33 -1.47 9.26
N LYS A 256 36.80 -1.94 8.08
CA LYS A 256 36.17 -1.62 6.80
C LYS A 256 35.07 -2.60 6.42
N GLY A 257 35.09 -3.80 6.97
CA GLY A 257 34.16 -4.87 6.64
C GLY A 257 34.22 -5.32 5.16
N LYS A 258 33.48 -6.36 4.82
CA LYS A 258 33.31 -6.91 3.47
C LYS A 258 32.04 -6.31 2.83
N PRO A 259 32.06 -5.84 1.56
CA PRO A 259 30.85 -5.47 0.86
C PRO A 259 29.89 -6.66 0.75
N TYR A 260 28.57 -6.41 0.78
CA TYR A 260 27.59 -7.43 0.44
C TYR A 260 27.70 -7.81 -1.04
N GLY A 261 27.54 -9.09 -1.35
CA GLY A 261 27.37 -9.60 -2.70
C GLY A 261 25.92 -9.52 -3.17
N ASP A 262 25.66 -10.09 -4.33
CA ASP A 262 24.33 -10.23 -4.95
C ASP A 262 23.66 -11.57 -4.62
N VAL A 263 24.37 -12.48 -3.98
CA VAL A 263 23.81 -13.69 -3.35
C VAL A 263 23.72 -13.44 -1.85
N TRP A 264 22.52 -13.44 -1.32
CA TRP A 264 22.23 -13.17 0.08
C TRP A 264 21.94 -14.47 0.82
N ASP A 265 23.00 -15.25 1.03
CA ASP A 265 23.04 -16.52 1.75
C ASP A 265 23.37 -16.36 3.24
N ASP A 266 23.90 -15.20 3.62
CA ASP A 266 24.16 -14.80 5.01
C ASP A 266 22.89 -14.69 5.85
N LEU A 267 21.74 -14.76 5.18
CA LEU A 267 20.41 -14.76 5.76
C LEU A 267 19.94 -16.17 6.20
N THR A 268 20.78 -17.21 6.04
CA THR A 268 20.46 -18.63 6.35
C THR A 268 21.25 -19.23 7.52
N SER A 269 21.88 -18.41 8.36
CA SER A 269 22.87 -18.86 9.36
C SER A 269 22.36 -19.78 10.51
N TYR A 270 21.02 -20.05 10.58
CA TYR A 270 20.47 -20.99 11.57
C TYR A 270 21.03 -22.42 11.46
N GLN A 271 21.37 -22.86 10.24
CA GLN A 271 21.94 -24.22 10.06
C GLN A 271 23.34 -24.33 10.67
N VAL A 272 24.13 -23.26 10.62
CA VAL A 272 25.46 -23.21 11.22
C VAL A 272 25.33 -23.23 12.74
N LEU A 273 24.42 -22.41 13.29
CA LEU A 273 24.14 -22.37 14.74
C LEU A 273 23.56 -23.71 15.26
N ARG A 274 22.65 -24.31 14.51
CA ARG A 274 22.06 -25.62 14.85
C ARG A 274 23.10 -26.72 14.81
N LYS A 275 24.06 -26.70 13.88
CA LYS A 275 25.15 -27.66 13.80
C LYS A 275 26.14 -27.47 14.95
N GLN A 276 26.45 -26.24 15.33
CA GLN A 276 27.26 -25.92 16.51
C GLN A 276 26.56 -26.33 17.82
N LEU A 277 25.23 -26.15 17.92
CA LEU A 277 24.45 -26.53 19.10
C LEU A 277 24.18 -28.04 19.21
N GLN A 278 24.19 -28.80 18.10
CA GLN A 278 24.03 -30.25 18.12
C GLN A 278 25.20 -30.98 18.75
N ASP A 279 26.41 -30.40 18.75
CA ASP A 279 27.62 -30.97 19.33
C ASP A 279 27.87 -30.54 20.77
N VAL A 280 27.03 -29.65 21.34
CA VAL A 280 27.20 -29.14 22.72
C VAL A 280 26.33 -29.93 23.70
N ARG A 281 26.96 -30.83 24.46
CA ARG A 281 26.32 -31.61 25.55
C ARG A 281 26.56 -31.02 26.92
N ASP A 282 27.34 -29.94 27.04
CA ASP A 282 27.74 -29.30 28.28
C ASP A 282 27.11 -27.92 28.44
N LEU A 283 26.49 -27.68 29.60
CA LEU A 283 25.73 -26.45 29.89
C LEU A 283 26.62 -25.19 29.92
N ASP A 284 27.88 -25.36 30.36
CA ASP A 284 28.84 -24.25 30.43
C ASP A 284 29.39 -23.88 29.05
N LYS A 285 29.58 -24.87 28.19
CA LYS A 285 29.89 -24.67 26.77
C LYS A 285 28.71 -24.05 25.99
N LEU A 286 27.47 -24.37 26.40
CA LEU A 286 26.26 -23.74 25.84
C LEU A 286 26.20 -22.25 26.24
N LYS A 287 26.57 -21.92 27.48
CA LYS A 287 26.65 -20.53 27.94
C LYS A 287 27.77 -19.76 27.28
N GLU A 288 28.90 -20.39 27.01
CA GLU A 288 30.03 -19.81 26.28
C GLU A 288 29.63 -19.52 24.82
N VAL A 289 29.02 -20.46 24.12
CA VAL A 289 28.48 -20.28 22.75
C VAL A 289 27.39 -19.24 22.71
N LEU A 290 26.49 -19.18 23.70
CA LEU A 290 25.45 -18.17 23.82
C LEU A 290 26.00 -16.78 24.21
N SER A 291 27.08 -16.72 25.00
CA SER A 291 27.75 -15.46 25.32
C SER A 291 28.55 -14.93 24.13
N ASP A 292 29.21 -15.81 23.38
CA ASP A 292 29.85 -15.48 22.12
C ASP A 292 28.81 -15.07 21.05
N THR A 293 27.66 -15.74 21.03
CA THR A 293 26.55 -15.37 20.13
C THR A 293 25.95 -14.01 20.51
N LYS A 294 25.92 -13.64 21.80
CA LYS A 294 25.54 -12.29 22.24
C LYS A 294 26.61 -11.23 21.89
N ALA A 295 27.88 -11.57 21.98
CA ALA A 295 28.96 -10.70 21.53
C ALA A 295 28.97 -10.58 20.00
N VAL A 296 28.65 -11.64 19.28
CA VAL A 296 28.41 -11.67 17.84
C VAL A 296 27.12 -10.91 17.50
N GLN A 297 26.05 -10.97 18.30
CA GLN A 297 24.87 -10.12 18.11
C GLN A 297 25.17 -8.63 18.25
N ASN A 298 26.08 -8.21 19.11
CA ASN A 298 26.51 -6.81 19.21
C ASN A 298 27.44 -6.36 18.06
N ILE A 299 27.99 -7.28 17.28
CA ILE A 299 28.78 -7.01 16.07
C ILE A 299 27.95 -7.27 14.81
N SER A 300 26.92 -8.11 14.91
CA SER A 300 26.00 -8.54 13.85
C SER A 300 24.65 -7.81 13.88
N ASP A 301 24.56 -6.68 14.58
CA ASP A 301 23.35 -5.83 14.52
C ASP A 301 22.93 -5.48 13.11
N VAL A 302 23.56 -6.11 12.16
CA VAL A 302 23.34 -5.82 10.79
C VAL A 302 22.76 -6.98 10.02
N TRP A 303 22.70 -8.21 10.23
CA TRP A 303 22.18 -9.01 9.09
C TRP A 303 22.15 -10.54 9.23
N ASP A 304 22.30 -11.08 10.39
CA ASP A 304 22.53 -12.53 10.51
C ASP A 304 21.27 -13.41 10.55
N ASN A 305 20.06 -12.87 10.41
CA ASN A 305 18.84 -13.68 10.55
C ASN A 305 17.65 -13.21 9.72
N VAL A 306 17.79 -13.16 8.38
CA VAL A 306 16.58 -13.03 7.56
C VAL A 306 16.07 -14.41 7.18
N MET A 307 15.41 -15.06 8.12
CA MET A 307 14.67 -16.27 7.83
C MET A 307 13.28 -15.92 7.29
N SER A 308 12.82 -16.66 6.29
CA SER A 308 11.42 -16.58 5.89
C SER A 308 10.52 -17.01 7.07
N PHE A 309 9.29 -16.49 7.13
CA PHE A 309 8.35 -16.88 8.19
C PHE A 309 7.97 -18.37 8.13
N GLN A 310 8.19 -19.05 7.02
CA GLN A 310 8.11 -20.51 6.95
C GLN A 310 9.19 -21.18 7.82
N GLN A 311 10.32 -20.51 8.04
CA GLN A 311 11.41 -20.99 8.90
C GLN A 311 11.25 -20.54 10.36
N GLN A 312 10.60 -19.40 10.59
CA GLN A 312 10.32 -18.86 11.93
C GLN A 312 8.85 -18.43 12.09
N PRO A 313 7.92 -19.38 12.14
CA PRO A 313 6.49 -19.04 12.30
C PRO A 313 6.17 -18.35 13.63
N THR A 314 7.05 -18.45 14.63
CA THR A 314 6.92 -17.84 15.96
C THR A 314 7.66 -16.52 16.13
N SER A 315 8.20 -15.93 15.04
CA SER A 315 8.85 -14.63 15.10
C SER A 315 7.90 -13.55 15.59
N ALA A 316 8.36 -12.66 16.46
CA ALA A 316 7.58 -11.56 17.02
C ALA A 316 7.10 -10.54 15.96
N GLU A 317 7.78 -10.47 14.80
CA GLU A 317 7.38 -9.61 13.68
C GLU A 317 6.30 -10.23 12.78
N ASN A 318 6.01 -11.54 12.97
CA ASN A 318 5.00 -12.25 12.18
C ASN A 318 3.59 -11.78 12.57
N CYS A 319 2.91 -11.10 11.65
CA CYS A 319 1.53 -10.65 11.83
C CYS A 319 0.47 -11.65 11.29
N GLY A 320 0.90 -12.86 10.89
CA GLY A 320 0.02 -13.88 10.31
C GLY A 320 -0.43 -13.61 8.87
N TYR A 321 0.18 -12.65 8.18
CA TYR A 321 -0.09 -12.40 6.78
C TYR A 321 0.69 -13.38 5.90
N PRO A 322 0.04 -14.12 4.97
CA PRO A 322 0.63 -15.29 4.30
C PRO A 322 1.93 -15.01 3.54
N THR A 323 2.03 -13.85 2.91
CA THR A 323 3.16 -13.45 2.05
C THR A 323 4.05 -12.39 2.68
N GLN A 324 3.99 -12.21 4.01
CA GLN A 324 4.80 -11.23 4.71
C GLN A 324 6.29 -11.47 4.44
N LYS A 325 7.01 -10.40 4.08
CA LYS A 325 8.48 -10.42 3.96
C LYS A 325 9.13 -10.02 5.29
N PRO A 326 10.32 -10.55 5.59
CA PRO A 326 11.08 -10.19 6.80
C PRO A 326 11.49 -8.72 6.80
N GLU A 327 11.45 -8.08 7.96
CA GLU A 327 11.84 -6.67 8.12
C GLU A 327 13.30 -6.42 7.74
N SER A 328 14.19 -7.35 8.07
CA SER A 328 15.62 -7.25 7.77
C SER A 328 15.93 -7.23 6.26
N LEU A 329 15.09 -7.87 5.41
CA LEU A 329 15.19 -7.78 3.96
C LEU A 329 14.94 -6.34 3.50
N LEU A 330 13.81 -5.76 3.95
CA LEU A 330 13.42 -4.39 3.59
C LEU A 330 14.40 -3.36 4.18
N GLU A 331 14.89 -3.59 5.39
CA GLU A 331 15.89 -2.73 6.03
C GLU A 331 17.18 -2.65 5.18
N ARG A 332 17.66 -3.78 4.66
CA ARG A 332 18.81 -3.84 3.76
C ARG A 332 18.58 -3.02 2.49
N ILE A 333 17.44 -3.22 1.84
CA ILE A 333 17.09 -2.51 0.61
C ILE A 333 16.96 -1.00 0.86
N ILE A 334 16.21 -0.61 1.89
CA ILE A 334 15.96 0.80 2.22
C ILE A 334 17.27 1.51 2.59
N LYS A 335 18.09 0.92 3.47
CA LYS A 335 19.39 1.51 3.83
C LYS A 335 20.36 1.62 2.64
N ALA A 336 20.34 0.66 1.72
CA ALA A 336 21.19 0.70 0.55
C ALA A 336 20.80 1.79 -0.44
N SER A 337 19.52 2.09 -0.58
CA SER A 337 19.00 2.91 -1.67
C SER A 337 18.41 4.25 -1.25
N THR A 338 18.41 4.58 0.06
CA THR A 338 17.86 5.85 0.57
C THR A 338 18.67 6.39 1.74
N ASN A 339 18.56 7.71 1.94
CA ASN A 339 18.94 8.41 3.17
C ASN A 339 17.72 8.63 4.08
N PRO A 340 17.91 9.04 5.36
CA PRO A 340 16.83 9.65 6.12
C PRO A 340 16.13 10.76 5.31
N ASP A 341 14.83 10.94 5.54
CA ASP A 341 13.96 11.91 4.85
C ASP A 341 13.62 11.58 3.38
N ASP A 342 14.24 10.58 2.75
CA ASP A 342 13.88 10.14 1.41
C ASP A 342 12.51 9.45 1.39
N LEU A 343 11.87 9.41 0.21
CA LEU A 343 10.53 8.87 0.01
C LEU A 343 10.57 7.44 -0.52
N VAL A 344 9.99 6.52 0.23
CA VAL A 344 9.83 5.09 -0.10
C VAL A 344 8.39 4.81 -0.53
N PHE A 345 8.20 4.10 -1.63
CA PHE A 345 6.89 3.72 -2.14
C PHE A 345 6.78 2.20 -2.36
N ASP A 346 5.62 1.66 -1.94
CA ASP A 346 5.26 0.25 -2.16
C ASP A 346 3.77 0.16 -2.47
N CYS A 347 3.42 -0.19 -3.70
CA CYS A 347 2.03 -0.28 -4.16
C CYS A 347 1.45 -1.70 -4.15
N PHE A 348 2.18 -2.64 -3.56
CA PHE A 348 1.74 -3.99 -3.22
C PHE A 348 2.07 -4.27 -1.75
N MET A 349 1.70 -3.33 -0.86
CA MET A 349 2.27 -3.26 0.47
C MET A 349 1.90 -4.43 1.40
N GLY A 350 0.84 -5.19 1.11
CA GLY A 350 0.43 -6.35 1.87
C GLY A 350 0.33 -6.07 3.38
N SER A 351 1.21 -6.66 4.16
CA SER A 351 1.27 -6.48 5.62
C SER A 351 1.94 -5.20 6.10
N GLY A 352 2.36 -4.29 5.20
CA GLY A 352 2.98 -3.02 5.54
C GLY A 352 4.42 -3.12 6.07
N THR A 353 5.16 -4.16 5.72
CA THR A 353 6.56 -4.34 6.18
C THR A 353 7.44 -3.20 5.69
N THR A 354 7.35 -2.84 4.41
CA THR A 354 8.12 -1.75 3.80
C THR A 354 7.88 -0.43 4.54
N GLN A 355 6.62 -0.12 4.85
CA GLN A 355 6.20 1.12 5.52
C GLN A 355 6.69 1.17 6.97
N ALA A 356 6.54 0.06 7.71
CA ALA A 356 6.99 -0.01 9.10
C ALA A 356 8.52 0.15 9.22
N VAL A 357 9.27 -0.48 8.32
CA VAL A 357 10.73 -0.34 8.28
C VAL A 357 11.15 1.06 7.85
N ALA A 358 10.49 1.66 6.85
CA ALA A 358 10.74 3.03 6.41
C ALA A 358 10.53 4.02 7.57
N MET A 359 9.41 3.92 8.31
CA MET A 359 9.12 4.73 9.50
C MET A 359 10.24 4.61 10.55
N ARG A 360 10.61 3.37 10.90
CA ARG A 360 11.64 3.10 11.92
C ARG A 360 13.02 3.64 11.53
N LEU A 361 13.30 3.71 10.23
CA LEU A 361 14.56 4.24 9.71
C LEU A 361 14.52 5.75 9.45
N GLY A 362 13.46 6.47 9.80
CA GLY A 362 13.33 7.91 9.55
C GLY A 362 13.13 8.27 8.08
N ARG A 363 12.51 7.39 7.30
CA ARG A 363 12.13 7.64 5.90
C ARG A 363 10.66 8.01 5.83
N ARG A 364 10.31 8.83 4.85
CA ARG A 364 8.94 9.09 4.47
C ARG A 364 8.43 7.92 3.63
N PHE A 365 7.14 7.62 3.69
CA PHE A 365 6.60 6.54 2.88
C PHE A 365 5.22 6.83 2.32
N ILE A 366 4.92 6.14 1.21
CA ILE A 366 3.59 5.96 0.64
C ILE A 366 3.39 4.46 0.43
N GLY A 367 2.20 3.95 0.77
CA GLY A 367 1.83 2.55 0.55
C GLY A 367 0.47 2.45 -0.11
N ALA A 368 0.24 1.38 -0.89
CA ALA A 368 -1.07 1.10 -1.46
C ALA A 368 -1.37 -0.40 -1.47
N ASP A 369 -2.63 -0.75 -1.30
CA ASP A 369 -3.14 -2.11 -1.48
C ASP A 369 -4.62 -2.09 -1.84
N ILE A 370 -5.06 -3.04 -2.67
CA ILE A 370 -6.46 -3.18 -3.04
C ILE A 370 -7.27 -3.91 -1.95
N ASN A 371 -6.62 -4.74 -1.14
CA ASN A 371 -7.25 -5.56 -0.14
C ASN A 371 -7.40 -4.82 1.19
N MET A 372 -8.65 -4.65 1.68
CA MET A 372 -8.92 -3.99 2.95
C MET A 372 -8.31 -4.72 4.15
N GLY A 373 -8.19 -6.05 4.10
CA GLY A 373 -7.50 -6.84 5.13
C GLY A 373 -6.01 -6.50 5.24
N SER A 374 -5.34 -6.28 4.09
CA SER A 374 -3.96 -5.78 4.00
C SER A 374 -3.85 -4.39 4.61
N ILE A 375 -4.76 -3.47 4.24
CA ILE A 375 -4.82 -2.11 4.78
C ILE A 375 -4.94 -2.11 6.31
N ASN A 376 -5.91 -2.85 6.85
CA ASN A 376 -6.12 -2.92 8.31
C ASN A 376 -4.91 -3.56 9.04
N THR A 377 -4.31 -4.59 8.45
CA THR A 377 -3.09 -5.22 8.98
C THR A 377 -1.93 -4.21 9.02
N SER A 378 -1.76 -3.45 7.94
CA SER A 378 -0.72 -2.41 7.83
C SER A 378 -0.94 -1.26 8.79
N VAL A 379 -2.18 -0.73 8.89
CA VAL A 379 -2.53 0.33 9.86
C VAL A 379 -2.25 -0.14 11.29
N ARG A 380 -2.65 -1.36 11.64
CA ARG A 380 -2.36 -1.94 12.96
C ARG A 380 -0.86 -2.03 13.23
N ARG A 381 -0.08 -2.53 12.26
CA ARG A 381 1.39 -2.63 12.36
C ARG A 381 2.03 -1.26 12.58
N LEU A 382 1.62 -0.26 11.82
CA LEU A 382 2.14 1.11 11.95
C LEU A 382 1.77 1.74 13.30
N CYS A 383 0.54 1.56 13.79
CA CYS A 383 0.16 2.01 15.13
C CYS A 383 1.04 1.39 16.22
N ASN A 384 1.37 0.10 16.09
CA ASN A 384 2.28 -0.59 17.00
C ASN A 384 3.72 -0.07 16.89
N GLU A 385 4.19 0.21 15.67
CA GLU A 385 5.53 0.78 15.46
C GLU A 385 5.64 2.19 16.04
N VAL A 386 4.62 3.05 15.85
CA VAL A 386 4.54 4.37 16.50
C VAL A 386 4.63 4.26 18.01
N ARG A 387 3.92 3.29 18.62
CA ARG A 387 3.99 3.04 20.07
C ARG A 387 5.41 2.69 20.51
N LYS A 388 6.07 1.76 19.81
CA LYS A 388 7.46 1.37 20.11
C LYS A 388 8.43 2.56 20.00
N LEU A 389 8.29 3.36 18.94
CA LEU A 389 9.13 4.56 18.75
C LEU A 389 8.92 5.61 19.83
N LYS A 390 7.70 5.76 20.37
CA LYS A 390 7.43 6.65 21.51
C LYS A 390 8.05 6.15 22.82
N GLU A 391 8.09 4.82 23.01
CA GLU A 391 8.67 4.21 24.21
C GLU A 391 10.21 4.19 24.16
N THR A 392 10.78 3.95 22.99
CA THR A 392 12.23 3.81 22.81
C THR A 392 12.63 4.42 21.47
N ILE A 393 13.15 5.65 21.49
CA ILE A 393 13.67 6.28 20.28
C ILE A 393 14.98 5.60 19.88
N PRO A 394 15.04 4.91 18.72
CA PRO A 394 16.28 4.27 18.27
C PRO A 394 17.34 5.34 17.99
N GLN A 395 18.58 5.11 18.45
CA GLN A 395 19.72 5.94 18.03
C GLN A 395 20.19 5.42 16.67
N ILE A 396 19.78 6.08 15.61
CA ILE A 396 20.20 5.77 14.24
C ILE A 396 20.98 6.96 13.70
N ASP A 397 22.21 6.73 13.28
CA ASP A 397 23.07 7.76 12.73
C ASP A 397 22.41 8.47 11.54
N GLY A 398 22.35 9.80 11.60
CA GLY A 398 21.79 10.65 10.54
C GLY A 398 20.26 10.76 10.53
N VAL A 399 19.53 10.13 11.46
CA VAL A 399 18.08 10.30 11.60
C VAL A 399 17.81 11.38 12.66
N ASN A 400 17.26 12.49 12.20
CA ASN A 400 16.85 13.60 13.09
C ASN A 400 15.36 13.49 13.44
N ASN A 401 14.54 12.98 12.51
CA ASN A 401 13.09 12.91 12.62
C ASN A 401 12.57 11.51 12.32
N PHE A 402 11.54 11.10 13.06
CA PHE A 402 10.75 9.92 12.76
C PHE A 402 9.36 10.38 12.31
N TYR A 403 9.01 10.10 11.06
CA TYR A 403 7.71 10.45 10.46
C TYR A 403 6.64 9.47 10.95
N THR A 404 6.11 9.69 12.15
CA THR A 404 5.17 8.77 12.81
C THR A 404 3.71 9.03 12.45
N GLY A 405 3.37 10.22 11.94
CA GLY A 405 2.04 10.53 11.46
C GLY A 405 1.75 9.86 10.12
N PHE A 406 0.53 9.36 9.92
CA PHE A 406 0.10 8.80 8.65
C PHE A 406 -1.41 8.93 8.44
N GLU A 407 -1.80 8.96 7.19
CA GLU A 407 -3.18 9.10 6.71
C GLU A 407 -3.60 7.88 5.91
N LEU A 408 -4.86 7.50 6.05
CA LEU A 408 -5.52 6.49 5.21
C LEU A 408 -6.45 7.18 4.22
N TRP A 409 -6.16 6.99 2.95
CA TRP A 409 -6.92 7.50 1.83
C TRP A 409 -7.59 6.35 1.09
N ASN A 410 -8.72 6.61 0.44
CA ASN A 410 -9.26 5.69 -0.54
C ASN A 410 -9.24 6.30 -1.95
N VAL A 411 -9.12 5.43 -2.95
CA VAL A 411 -9.21 5.78 -4.35
C VAL A 411 -10.23 4.86 -5.00
N ASN A 412 -11.24 5.45 -5.66
CA ASN A 412 -12.31 4.73 -6.35
C ASN A 412 -13.20 3.79 -5.48
N ASN A 413 -13.11 3.93 -4.14
CA ASN A 413 -14.00 3.26 -3.19
C ASN A 413 -14.70 4.31 -2.31
N TYR A 414 -15.21 5.36 -2.96
CA TYR A 414 -15.67 6.57 -2.29
C TYR A 414 -16.88 6.31 -1.41
N ASP A 415 -16.89 6.93 -0.23
CA ASP A 415 -18.00 6.90 0.70
C ASP A 415 -19.02 8.00 0.37
N VAL A 416 -19.66 7.84 -0.77
CA VAL A 416 -20.60 8.82 -1.32
C VAL A 416 -21.83 8.97 -0.41
N PHE A 417 -22.19 7.91 0.31
CA PHE A 417 -23.43 7.86 1.09
C PHE A 417 -23.33 8.55 2.45
N ARG A 418 -22.13 8.77 2.97
CA ARG A 418 -21.95 9.38 4.31
C ARG A 418 -21.86 10.90 4.31
N ASN A 419 -21.32 11.49 3.24
CA ASN A 419 -21.19 12.93 3.09
C ASN A 419 -21.50 13.37 1.65
N PRO A 420 -22.78 13.69 1.33
CA PRO A 420 -23.20 14.06 -0.03
C PRO A 420 -22.49 15.31 -0.59
N VAL A 421 -22.12 16.26 0.27
CA VAL A 421 -21.42 17.48 -0.15
C VAL A 421 -20.00 17.14 -0.61
N GLN A 422 -19.26 16.40 0.22
CA GLN A 422 -17.91 15.95 -0.12
C GLN A 422 -17.92 15.03 -1.34
N ALA A 423 -18.91 14.14 -1.45
CA ALA A 423 -19.08 13.26 -2.60
C ALA A 423 -19.27 14.06 -3.89
N ARG A 424 -20.02 15.16 -3.85
CA ARG A 424 -20.25 16.01 -5.02
C ARG A 424 -18.97 16.74 -5.45
N GLU A 425 -18.20 17.27 -4.51
CA GLU A 425 -16.90 17.88 -4.80
C GLU A 425 -15.91 16.83 -5.33
N LEU A 426 -15.89 15.64 -4.75
CA LEU A 426 -15.07 14.52 -5.23
C LEU A 426 -15.43 14.11 -6.68
N LEU A 427 -16.74 14.09 -7.01
CA LEU A 427 -17.19 13.81 -8.37
C LEU A 427 -16.79 14.91 -9.35
N LYS A 428 -16.85 16.18 -8.96
CA LYS A 428 -16.37 17.30 -9.77
C LYS A 428 -14.87 17.17 -10.03
N GLU A 429 -14.10 16.82 -9.03
CA GLU A 429 -12.66 16.60 -9.15
C GLU A 429 -12.35 15.37 -10.01
N ALA A 430 -13.05 14.23 -9.79
CA ALA A 430 -12.88 13.00 -10.55
C ALA A 430 -13.19 13.14 -12.03
N LEU A 431 -14.17 13.97 -12.34
CA LEU A 431 -14.56 14.29 -13.72
C LEU A 431 -13.70 15.40 -14.32
N GLU A 432 -12.79 16.00 -13.53
CA GLU A 432 -11.93 17.12 -13.94
C GLU A 432 -12.74 18.26 -14.57
N LEU A 433 -13.84 18.64 -13.90
CA LEU A 433 -14.73 19.67 -14.41
C LEU A 433 -14.08 21.06 -14.32
N GLN A 434 -14.19 21.84 -15.39
CA GLN A 434 -13.96 23.27 -15.31
C GLN A 434 -15.08 23.91 -14.48
N LEU A 435 -14.71 24.52 -13.33
CA LEU A 435 -15.67 25.04 -12.39
C LEU A 435 -16.46 26.21 -12.99
N MET A 436 -17.77 26.18 -12.77
CA MET A 436 -18.69 27.26 -13.14
C MET A 436 -18.89 28.24 -11.98
N PRO A 437 -19.32 29.49 -12.26
CA PRO A 437 -19.65 30.45 -11.20
C PRO A 437 -20.69 29.88 -10.22
N GLN A 438 -20.58 30.26 -8.95
CA GLN A 438 -21.58 29.95 -7.94
C GLN A 438 -22.96 30.39 -8.44
N ASN A 439 -23.99 29.54 -8.30
CA ASN A 439 -25.35 29.68 -8.84
C ASN A 439 -25.53 29.32 -10.33
N SER A 440 -24.59 28.62 -10.94
CA SER A 440 -24.83 28.01 -12.25
C SER A 440 -25.83 26.85 -12.16
N LEU A 441 -26.63 26.66 -13.20
CA LEU A 441 -27.49 25.49 -13.37
C LEU A 441 -26.68 24.19 -13.42
N TYR A 442 -25.47 24.27 -13.94
CA TYR A 442 -24.55 23.15 -14.14
C TYR A 442 -23.44 23.13 -13.09
N ASP A 443 -22.92 21.95 -12.82
CA ASP A 443 -21.83 21.73 -11.85
C ASP A 443 -20.46 22.04 -12.44
N GLY A 444 -20.32 22.01 -13.77
CA GLY A 444 -19.11 22.31 -14.50
C GLY A 444 -19.24 22.12 -16.00
N GLU A 445 -18.13 22.24 -16.71
CA GLU A 445 -18.00 21.98 -18.14
C GLU A 445 -16.84 20.98 -18.36
N LYS A 446 -17.02 20.02 -19.28
CA LYS A 446 -15.97 19.12 -19.74
C LYS A 446 -16.14 18.87 -21.25
N ASP A 447 -15.07 19.03 -22.02
CA ASP A 447 -15.03 18.77 -23.47
C ASP A 447 -16.13 19.51 -24.27
N GLY A 448 -16.45 20.74 -23.84
CA GLY A 448 -17.50 21.54 -24.45
C GLY A 448 -18.93 21.08 -24.11
N ARG A 449 -19.10 20.18 -23.15
CA ARG A 449 -20.40 19.72 -22.67
C ARG A 449 -20.67 20.26 -21.26
N MET A 450 -21.88 20.73 -21.01
CA MET A 450 -22.31 21.14 -19.67
C MET A 450 -22.59 19.90 -18.82
N VAL A 451 -22.00 19.82 -17.64
CA VAL A 451 -22.13 18.68 -16.74
C VAL A 451 -23.06 19.01 -15.58
N LYS A 452 -24.06 18.16 -15.36
CA LYS A 452 -24.97 18.21 -14.21
C LYS A 452 -24.89 16.90 -13.42
N ILE A 453 -24.47 17.00 -12.17
CA ILE A 453 -24.49 15.88 -11.22
C ILE A 453 -25.89 15.83 -10.56
N MET A 454 -26.56 14.68 -10.66
CA MET A 454 -27.92 14.52 -10.15
C MET A 454 -28.19 13.11 -9.61
N PRO A 455 -29.13 12.97 -8.67
CA PRO A 455 -29.91 14.02 -7.98
C PRO A 455 -29.05 14.81 -7.00
N ASN A 456 -29.62 15.83 -6.36
CA ASN A 456 -28.94 16.57 -5.30
C ASN A 456 -28.60 15.66 -4.11
N ASP A 457 -29.49 14.74 -3.78
CA ASP A 457 -29.21 13.64 -2.83
C ASP A 457 -28.68 12.42 -3.60
N LEU A 458 -27.35 12.24 -3.58
CA LEU A 458 -26.66 11.14 -4.27
C LEU A 458 -26.94 9.76 -3.66
N ASN A 459 -27.65 9.66 -2.54
CA ASN A 459 -28.03 8.38 -1.91
C ASN A 459 -29.21 7.68 -2.60
N ARG A 460 -29.79 8.28 -3.62
CA ARG A 460 -30.89 7.71 -4.40
C ARG A 460 -30.62 7.76 -5.89
N ILE A 461 -31.31 6.92 -6.64
CA ILE A 461 -31.25 6.94 -8.10
C ILE A 461 -31.84 8.23 -8.67
N ALA A 462 -31.29 8.70 -9.79
CA ALA A 462 -31.83 9.81 -10.56
C ALA A 462 -33.14 9.40 -11.25
N THR A 463 -34.16 10.23 -11.11
CA THR A 463 -35.51 9.99 -11.65
C THR A 463 -35.92 11.11 -12.61
N ARG A 464 -36.98 10.90 -13.35
CA ARG A 464 -37.56 11.93 -14.22
C ARG A 464 -37.97 13.21 -13.47
N VAL A 465 -38.30 13.09 -12.17
CA VAL A 465 -38.64 14.24 -11.34
C VAL A 465 -37.47 15.20 -11.19
N ASP A 466 -36.24 14.66 -11.14
CA ASP A 466 -35.03 15.46 -10.99
C ASP A 466 -34.70 16.29 -12.23
N LEU A 467 -35.23 15.91 -13.39
CA LEU A 467 -35.09 16.68 -14.63
C LEU A 467 -35.84 18.00 -14.59
N ASN A 468 -36.90 18.13 -13.77
CA ASN A 468 -37.74 19.34 -13.71
C ASN A 468 -36.94 20.58 -13.30
N GLU A 469 -36.00 20.43 -12.34
CA GLU A 469 -35.14 21.52 -11.91
C GLU A 469 -34.26 22.01 -13.06
N LEU A 470 -33.66 21.05 -13.79
CA LEU A 470 -32.82 21.35 -14.95
C LEU A 470 -33.62 22.02 -16.07
N ILE A 471 -34.78 21.48 -16.42
CA ILE A 471 -35.63 22.00 -17.49
C ILE A 471 -36.13 23.41 -17.17
N THR A 472 -36.55 23.64 -15.91
CA THR A 472 -37.01 24.96 -15.47
C THR A 472 -35.90 26.00 -15.49
N GLY A 473 -34.66 25.60 -15.21
CA GLY A 473 -33.50 26.48 -15.16
C GLY A 473 -32.84 26.77 -16.53
N PHE A 474 -33.28 26.14 -17.61
CA PHE A 474 -32.65 26.34 -18.92
C PHE A 474 -32.74 27.78 -19.42
N PRO A 475 -31.65 28.36 -19.98
CA PRO A 475 -31.59 29.72 -20.46
C PRO A 475 -32.19 29.81 -21.89
N ARG A 476 -33.52 29.83 -21.99
CA ARG A 476 -34.24 29.77 -23.27
C ARG A 476 -33.88 30.90 -24.25
N GLU A 477 -33.61 32.10 -23.75
CA GLU A 477 -33.14 33.22 -24.62
C GLU A 477 -31.80 32.90 -25.34
N ILE A 478 -30.89 32.18 -24.64
CA ILE A 478 -29.62 31.72 -25.22
C ILE A 478 -29.88 30.60 -26.25
N PHE A 479 -30.82 29.70 -25.92
CA PHE A 479 -31.21 28.60 -26.81
C PHE A 479 -31.84 29.13 -28.11
N ASP A 480 -32.71 30.12 -28.05
CA ASP A 480 -33.31 30.77 -29.21
C ASP A 480 -32.26 31.41 -30.11
N LYS A 481 -31.29 32.09 -29.52
CA LYS A 481 -30.16 32.68 -30.24
C LYS A 481 -29.32 31.62 -30.97
N ARG A 482 -28.91 30.57 -30.23
CA ARG A 482 -28.11 29.47 -30.79
C ARG A 482 -28.86 28.70 -31.90
N LYS A 483 -30.18 28.51 -31.74
CA LYS A 483 -31.04 27.90 -32.74
C LYS A 483 -31.13 28.76 -34.01
N ALA A 484 -31.22 30.07 -33.87
CA ALA A 484 -31.23 30.99 -35.00
C ALA A 484 -29.88 31.00 -35.75
N GLU A 485 -28.76 30.96 -35.03
CA GLU A 485 -27.42 30.95 -35.61
C GLU A 485 -27.05 29.60 -36.26
N SER A 486 -27.55 28.49 -35.72
CA SER A 486 -27.21 27.13 -36.15
C SER A 486 -28.40 26.16 -36.06
N PRO A 487 -29.40 26.23 -36.96
CA PRO A 487 -30.68 25.48 -36.83
C PRO A 487 -30.54 23.96 -36.81
N ASN A 488 -29.44 23.42 -37.34
CA ASN A 488 -29.20 21.97 -37.45
C ASN A 488 -28.28 21.41 -36.37
N LYS A 489 -27.78 22.25 -35.44
CA LYS A 489 -26.96 21.82 -34.33
C LYS A 489 -27.78 21.77 -33.05
N PRO A 490 -27.39 20.92 -32.07
CA PRO A 490 -27.94 21.02 -30.73
C PRO A 490 -27.70 22.39 -30.10
N VAL A 491 -28.71 22.97 -29.45
CA VAL A 491 -28.56 24.24 -28.73
C VAL A 491 -27.76 24.11 -27.45
N GLU A 492 -27.69 22.90 -26.89
CA GLU A 492 -26.85 22.58 -25.74
C GLU A 492 -26.38 21.13 -25.81
N LEU A 493 -25.15 20.89 -25.32
CA LEU A 493 -24.58 19.57 -25.13
C LEU A 493 -24.51 19.32 -23.61
N ILE A 494 -25.17 18.27 -23.11
CA ILE A 494 -25.33 18.03 -21.68
C ILE A 494 -24.82 16.63 -21.34
N THR A 495 -24.08 16.51 -20.26
CA THR A 495 -23.75 15.23 -19.61
C THR A 495 -24.43 15.19 -18.23
N LEU A 496 -25.34 14.24 -18.05
CA LEU A 496 -25.94 13.94 -16.74
C LEU A 496 -25.11 12.88 -16.05
N VAL A 497 -24.60 13.20 -14.85
CA VAL A 497 -23.82 12.27 -14.03
C VAL A 497 -24.68 11.83 -12.85
N CYS A 498 -24.84 10.52 -12.66
CA CYS A 498 -25.68 9.96 -11.61
C CYS A 498 -25.12 8.68 -10.98
N MET A 499 -25.62 8.36 -9.80
CA MET A 499 -25.34 7.14 -9.04
C MET A 499 -26.50 6.14 -9.22
N GLY A 500 -26.72 5.69 -10.45
CA GLY A 500 -27.91 4.97 -10.88
C GLY A 500 -29.02 5.90 -11.35
N HIS A 501 -29.81 5.44 -12.33
CA HIS A 501 -30.91 6.23 -12.89
C HIS A 501 -32.06 5.35 -13.39
N GLU A 502 -33.25 5.96 -13.51
CA GLU A 502 -34.37 5.33 -14.22
C GLU A 502 -33.99 5.07 -15.67
N PRO A 503 -34.52 3.98 -16.27
CA PRO A 503 -34.37 3.76 -17.71
C PRO A 503 -34.82 4.98 -18.51
N ASP A 504 -34.12 5.26 -19.60
CA ASP A 504 -34.44 6.35 -20.56
C ASP A 504 -34.37 7.80 -20.01
N LEU A 505 -33.65 8.04 -18.89
CA LEU A 505 -33.55 9.38 -18.28
C LEU A 505 -33.09 10.44 -19.30
N GLY A 506 -32.02 10.19 -20.03
CA GLY A 506 -31.51 11.10 -21.06
C GLY A 506 -32.44 11.24 -22.26
N ALA A 507 -33.12 10.16 -22.66
CA ALA A 507 -34.12 10.19 -23.75
C ALA A 507 -35.34 11.02 -23.35
N ASN A 508 -35.78 10.96 -22.12
CA ASN A 508 -36.88 11.78 -21.60
C ASN A 508 -36.54 13.27 -21.62
N LEU A 509 -35.33 13.66 -21.22
CA LEU A 509 -34.89 15.05 -21.28
C LEU A 509 -34.88 15.57 -22.74
N LYS A 510 -34.30 14.77 -23.65
CA LYS A 510 -34.32 15.10 -25.09
C LYS A 510 -35.75 15.27 -25.63
N LEU A 511 -36.68 14.39 -25.24
CA LEU A 511 -38.06 14.44 -25.70
C LEU A 511 -38.77 15.70 -25.20
N GLN A 512 -38.70 16.02 -23.93
CA GLN A 512 -39.31 17.21 -23.34
C GLN A 512 -38.79 18.50 -23.96
N MET A 513 -37.48 18.61 -24.19
CA MET A 513 -36.91 19.78 -24.82
C MET A 513 -37.28 19.88 -26.33
N LYS A 514 -37.48 18.75 -26.97
CA LYS A 514 -37.96 18.71 -28.37
C LYS A 514 -39.42 19.18 -28.45
N GLU A 515 -40.28 18.87 -27.49
CA GLU A 515 -41.67 19.37 -27.38
C GLU A 515 -41.68 20.89 -27.19
N GLU A 516 -40.72 21.47 -26.47
CA GLU A 516 -40.51 22.91 -26.35
C GLU A 516 -39.86 23.53 -27.60
N GLY A 517 -39.48 22.72 -28.61
CA GLY A 517 -38.91 23.16 -29.87
C GLY A 517 -37.37 23.26 -29.88
N TYR A 518 -36.69 22.75 -28.89
CA TYR A 518 -35.22 22.77 -28.80
C TYR A 518 -34.61 21.38 -29.05
N ASN A 519 -33.53 21.34 -29.81
CA ASN A 519 -32.72 20.14 -29.99
C ASN A 519 -31.53 20.22 -29.06
N ILE A 520 -31.44 19.29 -28.11
CA ILE A 520 -30.30 19.14 -27.20
C ILE A 520 -29.65 17.77 -27.37
N ASP A 521 -28.37 17.68 -27.12
CA ASP A 521 -27.68 16.39 -27.01
C ASP A 521 -27.41 16.04 -25.53
N VAL A 522 -27.82 14.84 -25.15
CA VAL A 522 -27.73 14.39 -23.74
C VAL A 522 -27.00 13.06 -23.68
N GLU A 523 -25.96 13.01 -22.88
CA GLU A 523 -25.25 11.82 -22.48
C GLU A 523 -25.55 11.54 -21.00
N VAL A 524 -25.69 10.28 -20.61
CA VAL A 524 -25.87 9.87 -19.20
C VAL A 524 -24.71 9.00 -18.79
N VAL A 525 -24.01 9.43 -17.76
CA VAL A 525 -22.91 8.70 -17.13
C VAL A 525 -23.41 8.16 -15.80
N ASP A 526 -23.52 6.85 -15.69
CA ASP A 526 -23.93 6.14 -14.47
C ASP A 526 -22.72 5.55 -13.77
N ILE A 527 -22.31 6.17 -12.68
CA ILE A 527 -21.09 5.81 -11.94
C ILE A 527 -21.22 4.42 -11.28
N LEU A 528 -22.44 3.94 -10.97
CA LEU A 528 -22.66 2.62 -10.36
C LEU A 528 -22.62 1.47 -11.37
N ARG A 529 -22.78 1.74 -12.66
CA ARG A 529 -22.85 0.70 -13.72
C ARG A 529 -21.53 -0.02 -13.97
N ASP A 530 -20.41 0.62 -13.66
CA ASP A 530 -19.08 0.02 -13.86
C ASP A 530 -18.66 -0.95 -12.76
N LYS A 531 -19.51 -1.16 -11.73
CA LYS A 531 -19.25 -2.15 -10.68
C LYS A 531 -19.97 -3.47 -10.98
N VAL A 532 -19.25 -4.40 -11.60
CA VAL A 532 -19.75 -5.75 -11.96
C VAL A 532 -19.95 -6.69 -10.76
N ASN A 533 -19.48 -6.32 -9.56
CA ASN A 533 -19.54 -7.16 -8.36
C ASN A 533 -20.19 -6.41 -7.19
N LEU A 534 -21.54 -6.37 -7.14
CA LEU A 534 -22.28 -6.01 -5.93
C LEU A 534 -22.40 -7.27 -5.06
N GLU A 535 -21.53 -7.42 -4.08
CA GLU A 535 -21.75 -8.37 -2.99
C GLU A 535 -22.70 -7.73 -1.97
N PHE A 536 -23.81 -8.40 -1.68
CA PHE A 536 -24.71 -8.01 -0.59
C PHE A 536 -24.04 -8.37 0.75
N ARG A 537 -23.34 -7.42 1.35
CA ARG A 537 -22.83 -7.53 2.71
C ARG A 537 -23.91 -7.11 3.70
N ARG A 538 -24.02 -7.86 4.79
CA ARG A 538 -24.85 -7.47 5.92
C ARG A 538 -24.03 -6.51 6.78
N ASP A 539 -24.63 -5.39 7.16
CA ASP A 539 -23.96 -4.45 8.04
C ASP A 539 -23.80 -5.05 9.44
N SER A 540 -22.66 -4.78 10.05
CA SER A 540 -22.41 -5.11 11.45
C SER A 540 -23.11 -4.11 12.36
N GLU A 541 -23.58 -4.55 13.52
CA GLU A 541 -24.31 -3.73 14.50
C GLU A 541 -23.54 -3.68 15.81
N ALA A 542 -23.61 -2.55 16.53
CA ALA A 542 -23.00 -2.40 17.84
C ALA A 542 -23.89 -1.57 18.78
N ASP A 543 -24.01 -1.98 20.04
CA ASP A 543 -24.59 -1.19 21.11
C ASP A 543 -23.48 -0.46 21.88
N VAL A 544 -23.40 0.86 21.66
CA VAL A 544 -22.41 1.74 22.26
C VAL A 544 -23.12 2.84 23.04
N GLN A 545 -22.81 2.99 24.31
CA GLN A 545 -23.51 3.92 25.21
C GLN A 545 -22.52 4.70 26.08
N ILE A 546 -22.95 5.86 26.57
CA ILE A 546 -22.21 6.65 27.55
C ILE A 546 -22.79 6.34 28.93
N GLU A 547 -21.94 5.82 29.84
CA GLU A 547 -22.27 5.51 31.22
C GLU A 547 -21.38 6.34 32.15
N GLY A 548 -21.91 7.45 32.65
CA GLY A 548 -21.16 8.39 33.49
C GLY A 548 -20.03 9.07 32.70
N ASP A 549 -18.78 8.84 33.11
CA ASP A 549 -17.58 9.36 32.42
C ASP A 549 -16.94 8.33 31.45
N ARG A 550 -17.68 7.28 31.09
CA ARG A 550 -17.16 6.20 30.28
C ARG A 550 -18.02 5.92 29.04
N LEU A 551 -17.35 5.67 27.95
CA LEU A 551 -17.89 5.07 26.75
C LEU A 551 -17.87 3.55 26.91
N VAL A 552 -19.01 2.89 26.83
CA VAL A 552 -19.14 1.45 27.03
C VAL A 552 -19.72 0.81 25.77
N ILE A 553 -19.03 -0.20 25.26
CA ILE A 553 -19.55 -1.07 24.20
C ILE A 553 -20.17 -2.27 24.90
N ARG A 554 -21.48 -2.41 24.83
CA ARG A 554 -22.23 -3.49 25.47
C ARG A 554 -22.21 -4.74 24.61
N GLU A 555 -22.48 -4.56 23.31
CA GLU A 555 -22.61 -5.66 22.37
C GLU A 555 -22.07 -5.26 20.98
N PHE A 556 -21.58 -6.24 20.25
CA PHE A 556 -21.14 -6.10 18.87
C PHE A 556 -21.50 -7.35 18.08
N PHE A 557 -22.18 -7.17 16.96
CA PHE A 557 -22.69 -8.22 16.08
C PHE A 557 -22.07 -8.09 14.69
N PRO A 558 -20.89 -8.65 14.43
CA PRO A 558 -20.29 -8.72 13.08
C PRO A 558 -21.01 -9.80 12.27
N MET A 559 -22.05 -9.43 11.54
CA MET A 559 -23.00 -10.37 10.93
C MET A 559 -22.36 -11.38 9.99
N ASN A 560 -21.39 -10.95 9.17
CA ASN A 560 -20.71 -11.84 8.24
C ASN A 560 -19.76 -12.83 8.96
N LEU A 561 -19.05 -12.37 9.98
CA LEU A 561 -18.19 -13.21 10.82
C LEU A 561 -19.03 -14.24 11.59
N LEU A 562 -20.15 -13.82 12.21
CA LEU A 562 -21.07 -14.70 12.94
C LEU A 562 -21.67 -15.76 12.01
N GLN A 563 -22.06 -15.40 10.79
CA GLN A 563 -22.56 -16.37 9.80
C GLN A 563 -21.49 -17.42 9.47
N LYS A 564 -20.25 -17.00 9.25
CA LYS A 564 -19.13 -17.90 8.95
C LYS A 564 -18.83 -18.85 10.11
N LEU A 565 -18.78 -18.33 11.34
CA LEU A 565 -18.59 -19.13 12.56
C LEU A 565 -19.71 -20.14 12.80
N SER A 566 -20.95 -19.74 12.49
CA SER A 566 -22.11 -20.64 12.57
C SER A 566 -22.00 -21.82 11.61
N LEU A 567 -21.53 -21.59 10.38
CA LEU A 567 -21.29 -22.65 9.40
C LEU A 567 -20.20 -23.62 9.88
N GLU A 568 -19.18 -23.12 10.57
CA GLU A 568 -18.07 -23.91 11.12
C GLU A 568 -18.38 -24.50 12.51
N LYS A 569 -19.59 -24.27 13.05
CA LYS A 569 -20.03 -24.72 14.38
C LYS A 569 -19.12 -24.27 15.52
N THR A 570 -18.53 -23.09 15.39
CA THR A 570 -17.66 -22.50 16.40
C THR A 570 -18.49 -21.65 17.36
N ASN A 571 -18.39 -21.94 18.66
CA ASN A 571 -19.09 -21.16 19.69
C ASN A 571 -18.30 -19.92 20.09
N VAL A 572 -19.01 -18.81 20.23
CA VAL A 572 -18.52 -17.53 20.74
C VAL A 572 -19.14 -17.31 22.13
N GLU A 573 -18.34 -16.98 23.12
CA GLU A 573 -18.79 -16.75 24.50
C GLU A 573 -19.10 -15.28 24.74
N GLU A 574 -18.29 -14.39 24.18
CA GLU A 574 -18.49 -12.95 24.30
C GLU A 574 -18.06 -12.21 23.01
N TRP A 575 -18.68 -11.07 22.76
CA TRP A 575 -18.45 -10.28 21.54
C TRP A 575 -16.98 -9.83 21.37
N ARG A 576 -16.22 -9.63 22.47
CA ARG A 576 -14.83 -9.20 22.43
C ARG A 576 -13.89 -10.22 21.75
N GLU A 577 -14.30 -11.50 21.71
CA GLU A 577 -13.56 -12.54 20.98
C GLU A 577 -13.55 -12.32 19.47
N LEU A 578 -14.49 -11.54 18.97
CA LEU A 578 -14.72 -11.27 17.54
C LEU A 578 -14.00 -10.01 17.06
N VAL A 579 -13.43 -9.21 17.96
CA VAL A 579 -12.91 -7.88 17.66
C VAL A 579 -11.41 -7.91 17.43
N ASP A 580 -10.97 -7.33 16.30
CA ASP A 580 -9.56 -7.09 16.01
C ASP A 580 -9.05 -5.78 16.64
N SER A 581 -9.84 -4.70 16.54
CA SER A 581 -9.46 -3.40 17.11
C SER A 581 -10.65 -2.50 17.39
N ILE A 582 -10.49 -1.58 18.35
CA ILE A 582 -11.43 -0.46 18.60
C ILE A 582 -10.63 0.84 18.52
N LYS A 583 -11.13 1.77 17.70
CA LYS A 583 -10.58 3.10 17.54
C LYS A 583 -11.64 4.12 17.93
N ILE A 584 -11.27 5.15 18.67
CA ILE A 584 -12.19 6.17 19.18
C ILE A 584 -11.65 7.56 18.87
N ASP A 585 -12.46 8.33 18.18
CA ASP A 585 -12.27 9.75 17.98
C ASP A 585 -13.25 10.48 18.91
N PHE A 586 -12.72 11.16 19.93
CA PHE A 586 -13.53 11.85 20.93
C PHE A 586 -14.01 13.24 20.47
N ASN A 587 -13.53 13.75 19.35
CA ASN A 587 -13.85 15.05 18.81
C ASN A 587 -14.04 15.02 17.29
N PHE A 588 -14.83 14.03 16.81
CA PHE A 588 -15.07 13.83 15.38
C PHE A 588 -15.72 15.07 14.75
N ASP A 589 -15.10 15.60 13.71
CA ASP A 589 -15.50 16.82 13.01
C ASP A 589 -16.63 16.63 11.97
N GLY A 590 -17.10 15.40 11.79
CA GLY A 590 -18.09 15.04 10.79
C GLY A 590 -17.51 14.65 9.42
N ALA A 591 -16.21 14.79 9.21
CA ALA A 591 -15.55 14.52 7.93
C ALA A 591 -14.47 13.43 8.05
N VAL A 592 -13.40 13.70 8.76
CA VAL A 592 -12.23 12.82 8.85
C VAL A 592 -12.18 12.15 10.22
N PHE A 593 -12.05 10.82 10.22
CA PHE A 593 -11.89 10.06 11.46
C PHE A 593 -10.45 10.13 11.95
N SER A 594 -10.23 10.83 13.07
CA SER A 594 -8.91 11.06 13.67
C SER A 594 -8.86 10.43 15.07
N PRO A 595 -8.64 9.10 15.18
CA PRO A 595 -8.73 8.41 16.46
C PRO A 595 -7.63 8.87 17.41
N THR A 596 -8.05 9.42 18.55
CA THR A 596 -7.16 9.80 19.66
C THR A 596 -6.92 8.65 20.64
N PHE A 597 -7.77 7.62 20.59
CA PHE A 597 -7.62 6.41 21.37
C PHE A 597 -7.75 5.16 20.50
N ILE A 598 -6.81 4.22 20.69
CA ILE A 598 -6.73 2.99 19.90
C ILE A 598 -6.49 1.81 20.86
N ASP A 599 -7.42 0.83 20.83
CA ASP A 599 -7.31 -0.43 21.57
C ASP A 599 -7.08 -1.57 20.57
N ILE A 600 -5.84 -2.04 20.50
CA ILE A 600 -5.41 -3.17 19.68
C ILE A 600 -4.82 -4.22 20.60
N PRO A 601 -5.54 -5.32 20.87
CA PRO A 601 -5.05 -6.36 21.76
C PRO A 601 -3.90 -7.16 21.13
N GLU A 602 -2.95 -7.59 21.94
CA GLU A 602 -1.83 -8.43 21.52
C GLU A 602 -2.15 -9.92 21.71
N GLY A 603 -1.69 -10.74 20.77
CA GLY A 603 -1.84 -12.19 20.85
C GLY A 603 -3.28 -12.63 21.06
N LYS A 604 -3.58 -13.19 22.23
CA LYS A 604 -4.91 -13.69 22.64
C LYS A 604 -5.70 -12.72 23.52
N ASP A 605 -5.15 -11.57 23.84
CA ASP A 605 -5.85 -10.58 24.62
C ASP A 605 -7.09 -10.05 23.88
N MET A 606 -8.05 -9.57 24.65
CA MET A 606 -9.27 -9.00 24.13
C MET A 606 -9.30 -7.49 24.38
N VAL A 607 -10.07 -6.77 23.57
CA VAL A 607 -10.33 -5.33 23.75
C VAL A 607 -10.99 -5.07 25.11
N LYS A 608 -10.80 -3.87 25.66
CA LYS A 608 -11.32 -3.52 26.98
C LYS A 608 -12.86 -3.33 26.98
N GLY A 609 -13.41 -2.78 25.91
CA GLY A 609 -14.85 -2.52 25.77
C GLY A 609 -15.41 -1.37 26.60
N SER A 610 -14.60 -0.74 27.48
CA SER A 610 -15.00 0.42 28.28
C SER A 610 -13.84 1.41 28.38
N TYR A 611 -14.08 2.67 28.00
CA TYR A 611 -13.07 3.69 27.78
C TYR A 611 -13.45 4.98 28.49
N LYS A 612 -12.48 5.64 29.13
CA LYS A 612 -12.72 6.92 29.78
C LYS A 612 -12.88 8.02 28.73
N ILE A 613 -13.91 8.84 28.87
CA ILE A 613 -14.17 9.99 28.01
C ILE A 613 -13.34 11.17 28.52
N PRO A 614 -12.56 11.85 27.66
CA PRO A 614 -11.90 13.10 28.02
C PRO A 614 -12.91 14.19 28.39
N ALA A 615 -12.51 15.13 29.25
CA ALA A 615 -13.40 16.20 29.72
C ALA A 615 -13.76 17.20 28.60
N ASP A 616 -12.99 17.25 27.54
CA ASP A 616 -13.15 18.10 26.35
C ASP A 616 -13.75 17.35 25.15
N ALA A 617 -14.33 16.16 25.38
CA ALA A 617 -14.95 15.39 24.32
C ALA A 617 -16.23 16.08 23.79
N GLY A 618 -16.36 16.04 22.46
CA GLY A 618 -17.52 16.53 21.72
C GLY A 618 -18.30 15.39 21.07
N THR A 619 -18.42 15.40 19.75
CA THR A 619 -18.98 14.26 19.01
C THR A 619 -18.01 13.10 19.02
N ILE A 620 -18.42 11.96 19.57
CA ILE A 620 -17.59 10.77 19.68
C ILE A 620 -17.93 9.83 18.53
N LYS A 621 -16.91 9.42 17.77
CA LYS A 621 -17.03 8.37 16.76
C LYS A 621 -16.21 7.16 17.16
N VAL A 622 -16.87 6.00 17.17
CA VAL A 622 -16.27 4.71 17.50
C VAL A 622 -16.23 3.85 16.24
N LYS A 623 -15.07 3.30 15.91
CA LYS A 623 -14.91 2.31 14.86
C LYS A 623 -14.47 0.99 15.47
N ILE A 624 -15.33 -0.03 15.34
CA ILE A 624 -15.07 -1.41 15.78
C ILE A 624 -14.77 -2.23 14.55
N THR A 625 -13.58 -2.84 14.49
CA THR A 625 -13.16 -3.70 13.39
C THR A 625 -13.15 -5.14 13.87
N ASP A 626 -13.77 -6.03 13.12
CA ASP A 626 -13.81 -7.46 13.42
C ASP A 626 -12.58 -8.22 12.87
N LEU A 627 -12.53 -9.52 13.14
CA LEU A 627 -11.43 -10.39 12.69
C LEU A 627 -11.41 -10.62 11.17
N LEU A 628 -12.53 -10.36 10.45
CA LEU A 628 -12.60 -10.34 8.99
C LEU A 628 -12.18 -9.00 8.39
N SER A 629 -11.74 -8.04 9.23
CA SER A 629 -11.40 -6.68 8.82
C SER A 629 -12.59 -5.84 8.34
N GLU A 630 -13.82 -6.24 8.67
CA GLU A 630 -15.02 -5.44 8.48
C GLU A 630 -15.20 -4.49 9.66
N SER A 631 -15.71 -3.30 9.41
CA SER A 631 -15.83 -2.26 10.44
C SER A 631 -17.27 -1.79 10.61
N CYS A 632 -17.68 -1.65 11.88
CA CYS A 632 -18.87 -0.94 12.30
C CYS A 632 -18.48 0.41 12.88
N GLU A 633 -19.16 1.48 12.48
CA GLU A 633 -18.90 2.83 12.95
C GLU A 633 -20.16 3.39 13.63
N VAL A 634 -20.01 3.84 14.87
CA VAL A 634 -21.09 4.42 15.69
C VAL A 634 -20.71 5.84 16.09
N THR A 635 -21.62 6.78 15.92
CA THR A 635 -21.43 8.19 16.31
C THR A 635 -22.39 8.54 17.44
N ILE A 636 -21.86 9.14 18.52
CA ILE A 636 -22.62 9.51 19.73
C ILE A 636 -22.18 10.92 20.14
N ASN A 637 -23.10 11.73 20.62
CA ASN A 637 -22.78 13.02 21.22
C ASN A 637 -22.45 12.84 22.71
N ALA A 638 -21.33 13.42 23.17
CA ALA A 638 -20.89 13.37 24.56
C ALA A 638 -21.79 14.19 25.49
#